data_fc06d2abb1d2537eb5f04fc4c6e892fa
#
_entry.id   fc06d2abb1d2537eb5f04fc4c6e892fa
#
_cell.length_a   1.000
_cell.length_b   1.000
_cell.length_c   1.000
_cell.angle_alpha   90.00
_cell.angle_beta   90.00
_cell.angle_gamma   90.00
#
_symmetry.space_group_name_H-M   'P 1'
#
loop_
_entity.id
_entity.type
_entity.pdbx_description
1 polymer ?
#
loop_
_entity_poly.entity_id
_entity_poly.type
_entity_poly.pdbx_seq_one_letter_code
_entity_poly.pdbx_strand_id
1 'polypeptide(L)'
;MNRLLSAACLLLPLLSVSTRLSAEKKPLDHSVYDTWQKSEINKLSKDASILVYTISEQDGDAELHIRRTSTGEELVVPRGTDFKMTEDSKVATLKIKSFRKDQKAKEMDKKFNLPPDTLAYVRMSDFKLVKVTGKRTDLPDSIAKAKAVKINSLNIANACSPLIVVDADDPGAKGRKMLLFIDPESGEALATADTIRNHGGFTISRYGDRMAVITKKYDKDSTSFSSVMLCDLETHSTEILSRDRKSYRNISFNHDGDKLTFLASDQDSKKVGSPAQSVYLAEQKIVKKATRKRPAVKEVVVRELIPEDYADLPEGWIVGEGTRASFSNDSDRLILQLGRRMPPKDTTVIASEAAQLDIWLWDAYEVPPAARRNSVKYERTAIINLNDDPNRLIVLTSGPFDHVSFIKGAEGDLAFASDQTKYHLDNQWHDPPVFDYFLVNLKDGSRTPVATRETPRSISPDGKYIYWYSQLDTNWYCHNISAGTTVNLTAKLGVSFDNPDVDSPNGLHHYGGPTWLGEDECMLIPDRYDIWKLDPDGKSAVCLTKGEGRRKGLQFRVMGLDALEDSHWYQQIRHRPLKGSIRLSVFDENTMEYGFGRMNTAAPAVPEYFTEPVMFKGVSKVEGNDLIAYQKGDFRHPYDVYITRDFFTSSDKLTAVNPQMSQYLWGDAHLVSWTAYDGTPLKGILYTPENLDPNGSYPMIVYFYERNTQNLFSPSNPAPSRSVINYAYYVSNGYVVFVPDIVYKTGHPGESAFNCICSGSEAMCDQFKFIDRNRMGIQGQSWGGYQVAYLVTRTDMFVCGGAGAPVGNMTSAYGGIRWGTGRSRISQYEHGQSRIGCTLWDEGGLELYIENSPVFHADKVNTPLLIMHNDNDGAVPWYQGIELFMSLRRLGKPAWMLQYNSEGHNLTRRKNSRDLTIRLEQFFNHYLKGAPAPMWMLEEIPQSRKGNYFGYELSE
;
A
#
# COMPACT_ATOMS: atom_id res chain seq x y z
N MET A 1 -90.52 41.03 14.89
CA MET A 1 -90.64 39.61 14.59
C MET A 1 -89.60 39.20 13.58
N ASN A 2 -88.76 38.43 14.04
CA ASN A 2 -87.51 37.90 13.58
C ASN A 2 -87.44 37.45 12.13
N ARG A 3 -86.38 37.79 11.49
CA ARG A 3 -85.75 36.98 10.42
C ARG A 3 -84.29 37.00 10.53
N LEU A 4 -83.76 35.85 10.78
CA LEU A 4 -82.37 35.49 10.71
C LEU A 4 -81.91 35.37 9.23
N LEU A 5 -80.72 36.00 8.91
CA LEU A 5 -80.02 35.79 7.66
C LEU A 5 -78.77 35.05 7.96
N SER A 6 -78.64 33.80 7.42
CA SER A 6 -77.46 33.01 7.41
C SER A 6 -76.53 33.47 6.31
N ALA A 7 -75.31 33.87 6.66
CA ALA A 7 -74.25 34.11 5.70
C ALA A 7 -73.36 32.86 5.60
N ALA A 8 -73.29 32.23 4.43
CA ALA A 8 -72.41 31.14 4.13
C ALA A 8 -71.05 31.68 3.72
N CYS A 9 -70.01 31.44 4.54
CA CYS A 9 -68.61 31.68 4.16
C CYS A 9 -68.12 30.52 3.28
N LEU A 10 -67.82 30.79 2.01
CA LEU A 10 -67.05 29.93 1.12
C LEU A 10 -65.58 30.08 1.48
N LEU A 11 -64.99 29.05 2.10
CA LEU A 11 -63.56 28.82 2.26
C LEU A 11 -63.02 28.24 0.96
N LEU A 12 -62.31 29.02 0.17
CA LEU A 12 -61.38 28.55 -0.87
C LEU A 12 -60.09 28.05 -0.20
N PRO A 13 -59.61 26.84 -0.46
CA PRO A 13 -58.25 26.49 -0.05
C PRO A 13 -57.24 27.16 -0.97
N LEU A 14 -56.45 28.10 -0.45
CA LEU A 14 -55.20 28.58 -1.05
C LEU A 14 -54.22 27.41 -1.08
N LEU A 15 -54.13 26.70 -2.20
CA LEU A 15 -52.99 25.85 -2.55
C LEU A 15 -51.79 26.78 -2.73
N SER A 16 -50.98 26.93 -1.67
CA SER A 16 -49.63 27.46 -1.76
C SER A 16 -48.77 26.42 -2.46
N VAL A 17 -48.64 26.56 -3.77
CA VAL A 17 -47.58 25.91 -4.53
C VAL A 17 -46.29 26.59 -4.07
N SER A 18 -45.61 26.01 -3.09
CA SER A 18 -44.25 26.36 -2.78
C SER A 18 -43.39 25.82 -3.92
N THR A 19 -43.20 26.62 -4.95
CA THR A 19 -42.07 26.45 -5.86
C THR A 19 -40.81 26.60 -5.00
N ARG A 20 -40.22 25.47 -4.60
CA ARG A 20 -38.83 25.48 -4.18
C ARG A 20 -38.05 26.00 -5.40
N LEU A 21 -37.69 27.26 -5.40
CA LEU A 21 -36.59 27.71 -6.27
C LEU A 21 -35.38 26.85 -5.87
N SER A 22 -35.07 25.84 -6.64
CA SER A 22 -33.78 25.18 -6.59
C SER A 22 -32.76 26.25 -6.88
N ALA A 23 -31.89 26.57 -5.92
CA ALA A 23 -30.79 27.49 -6.16
C ALA A 23 -30.02 26.96 -7.36
N GLU A 24 -29.69 27.81 -8.30
CA GLU A 24 -28.93 27.48 -9.49
C GLU A 24 -27.58 26.89 -9.07
N LYS A 25 -27.23 25.72 -9.58
CA LYS A 25 -25.96 25.05 -9.27
C LYS A 25 -24.83 25.90 -9.82
N LYS A 26 -23.74 26.01 -9.07
CA LYS A 26 -22.54 26.75 -9.44
C LYS A 26 -21.41 25.80 -9.88
N PRO A 27 -20.47 26.26 -10.73
CA PRO A 27 -19.28 25.48 -11.05
C PRO A 27 -18.39 25.31 -9.80
N LEU A 28 -17.59 24.24 -9.80
CA LEU A 28 -16.55 24.02 -8.79
C LEU A 28 -15.45 25.08 -8.94
N ASP A 29 -14.97 25.60 -7.82
CA ASP A 29 -13.83 26.49 -7.74
C ASP A 29 -12.75 25.96 -6.77
N HIS A 30 -11.61 26.63 -6.68
CA HIS A 30 -10.48 26.20 -5.85
C HIS A 30 -10.73 26.33 -4.33
N SER A 31 -11.83 26.95 -3.89
CA SER A 31 -12.16 27.11 -2.47
C SER A 31 -12.74 25.85 -1.84
N VAL A 32 -13.27 24.93 -2.66
CA VAL A 32 -13.99 23.73 -2.18
C VAL A 32 -13.09 22.65 -1.57
N TYR A 33 -11.81 22.64 -1.90
CA TYR A 33 -10.93 21.51 -1.62
C TYR A 33 -10.73 21.18 -0.14
N ASP A 34 -10.63 22.20 0.71
CA ASP A 34 -10.23 22.00 2.11
C ASP A 34 -11.29 21.25 2.93
N THR A 35 -12.56 21.55 2.66
CA THR A 35 -13.72 20.95 3.36
C THR A 35 -14.28 19.71 2.68
N TRP A 36 -13.72 19.29 1.54
CA TRP A 36 -14.18 18.10 0.86
C TRP A 36 -13.79 16.83 1.63
N GLN A 37 -14.76 15.99 1.92
CA GLN A 37 -14.61 14.83 2.82
C GLN A 37 -14.33 13.55 2.05
N LYS A 38 -13.67 12.61 2.74
CA LYS A 38 -13.57 11.19 2.35
C LYS A 38 -13.96 10.32 3.53
N SER A 39 -14.56 9.18 3.25
CA SER A 39 -14.76 8.08 4.19
C SER A 39 -13.72 6.99 3.98
N GLU A 40 -13.38 6.23 5.03
CA GLU A 40 -12.44 5.12 4.96
C GLU A 40 -12.76 4.08 6.04
N ILE A 41 -12.89 2.79 5.67
CA ILE A 41 -13.02 1.70 6.62
C ILE A 41 -11.63 1.40 7.20
N ASN A 42 -11.51 1.47 8.51
CA ASN A 42 -10.25 1.22 9.20
C ASN A 42 -10.15 -0.23 9.70
N LYS A 43 -11.24 -0.77 10.25
CA LYS A 43 -11.23 -2.13 10.81
C LYS A 43 -12.64 -2.68 10.99
N LEU A 44 -12.79 -3.98 10.74
CA LEU A 44 -13.91 -4.79 11.24
C LEU A 44 -13.34 -5.74 12.30
N SER A 45 -13.98 -5.85 13.48
CA SER A 45 -13.55 -6.75 14.55
C SER A 45 -13.64 -8.22 14.13
N LYS A 46 -12.83 -9.11 14.75
CA LYS A 46 -12.81 -10.55 14.42
C LYS A 46 -14.14 -11.27 14.64
N ASP A 47 -14.99 -10.75 15.50
CA ASP A 47 -16.34 -11.23 15.75
C ASP A 47 -17.41 -10.49 14.93
N ALA A 48 -16.99 -9.55 14.08
CA ALA A 48 -17.85 -8.65 13.30
C ALA A 48 -18.79 -7.75 14.15
N SER A 49 -18.58 -7.66 15.47
CA SER A 49 -19.43 -6.87 16.36
C SER A 49 -19.17 -5.36 16.29
N ILE A 50 -17.94 -4.97 15.91
CA ILE A 50 -17.50 -3.57 15.86
C ILE A 50 -16.97 -3.25 14.46
N LEU A 51 -17.49 -2.20 13.86
CA LEU A 51 -16.96 -1.57 12.65
C LEU A 51 -16.35 -0.22 13.00
N VAL A 52 -15.14 0.02 12.53
CA VAL A 52 -14.41 1.29 12.71
C VAL A 52 -14.15 1.93 11.37
N TYR A 53 -14.54 3.18 11.22
CA TYR A 53 -14.30 3.96 10.02
C TYR A 53 -14.00 5.43 10.34
N THR A 54 -13.42 6.13 9.40
CA THR A 54 -13.04 7.53 9.54
C THR A 54 -13.73 8.38 8.47
N ILE A 55 -14.23 9.55 8.86
CA ILE A 55 -14.61 10.64 7.96
C ILE A 55 -13.60 11.76 8.15
N SER A 56 -12.98 12.23 7.06
CA SER A 56 -11.94 13.26 7.14
C SER A 56 -12.07 14.27 6.02
N GLU A 57 -11.95 15.55 6.37
CA GLU A 57 -11.76 16.64 5.41
C GLU A 57 -10.35 16.58 4.80
N GLN A 58 -10.16 17.13 3.61
CA GLN A 58 -8.85 17.13 2.96
C GLN A 58 -7.80 17.96 3.72
N ASP A 59 -8.21 19.05 4.36
CA ASP A 59 -7.32 19.90 5.17
C ASP A 59 -8.02 20.40 6.45
N GLY A 60 -8.69 19.48 7.14
CA GLY A 60 -9.43 19.71 8.37
C GLY A 60 -9.21 18.63 9.41
N ASP A 61 -10.08 18.60 10.39
CA ASP A 61 -10.09 17.59 11.42
C ASP A 61 -10.83 16.33 10.92
N ALA A 62 -10.37 15.16 11.35
CA ALA A 62 -11.03 13.89 11.07
C ALA A 62 -11.94 13.48 12.23
N GLU A 63 -12.91 12.61 11.93
CA GLU A 63 -13.74 11.94 12.94
C GLU A 63 -13.55 10.43 12.83
N LEU A 64 -13.21 9.79 13.94
CA LEU A 64 -13.15 8.34 14.06
C LEU A 64 -14.46 7.83 14.62
N HIS A 65 -15.14 6.97 13.88
CA HIS A 65 -16.41 6.34 14.22
C HIS A 65 -16.18 4.90 14.65
N ILE A 66 -16.67 4.54 15.81
CA ILE A 66 -16.64 3.18 16.37
C ILE A 66 -18.09 2.75 16.56
N ARG A 67 -18.53 1.78 15.74
CA ARG A 67 -19.96 1.41 15.64
C ARG A 67 -20.20 -0.05 15.97
N ARG A 68 -21.20 -0.32 16.84
CA ARG A 68 -21.75 -1.66 17.01
C ARG A 68 -22.56 -2.05 15.78
N THR A 69 -22.19 -3.13 15.17
CA THR A 69 -22.83 -3.56 13.92
C THR A 69 -24.26 -4.09 14.16
N SER A 70 -24.54 -4.62 15.35
CA SER A 70 -25.86 -5.22 15.70
C SER A 70 -26.92 -4.19 16.11
N THR A 71 -26.53 -3.16 16.86
CA THR A 71 -27.47 -2.16 17.41
C THR A 71 -27.43 -0.83 16.66
N GLY A 72 -26.35 -0.57 15.96
CA GLY A 72 -26.09 0.73 15.35
C GLY A 72 -25.61 1.80 16.32
N GLU A 73 -25.41 1.47 17.61
CA GLU A 73 -24.83 2.38 18.59
C GLU A 73 -23.44 2.80 18.12
N GLU A 74 -23.13 4.09 18.25
CA GLU A 74 -21.90 4.66 17.70
C GLU A 74 -21.23 5.65 18.67
N LEU A 75 -19.92 5.48 18.81
CA LEU A 75 -19.05 6.44 19.47
C LEU A 75 -18.27 7.21 18.41
N VAL A 76 -18.45 8.53 18.36
CA VAL A 76 -17.68 9.42 17.48
C VAL A 76 -16.57 10.08 18.29
N VAL A 77 -15.33 9.91 17.84
CA VAL A 77 -14.15 10.52 18.46
C VAL A 77 -13.55 11.55 17.52
N PRO A 78 -13.83 12.86 17.73
CA PRO A 78 -13.23 13.91 16.92
C PRO A 78 -11.70 13.86 16.99
N ARG A 79 -11.03 13.90 15.81
CA ARG A 79 -9.57 13.83 15.65
C ARG A 79 -8.93 12.52 16.14
N GLY A 80 -9.74 11.45 16.30
CA GLY A 80 -9.28 10.12 16.65
C GLY A 80 -8.44 9.50 15.53
N THR A 81 -7.31 8.87 15.90
CA THR A 81 -6.37 8.20 14.97
C THR A 81 -5.61 7.09 15.70
N ASP A 82 -4.78 6.33 14.98
CA ASP A 82 -3.93 5.27 15.52
C ASP A 82 -4.72 4.22 16.34
N PHE A 83 -5.90 3.88 15.86
CA PHE A 83 -6.82 2.96 16.53
C PHE A 83 -6.25 1.53 16.52
N LYS A 84 -6.22 0.93 17.71
CA LYS A 84 -5.88 -0.49 17.91
C LYS A 84 -6.91 -1.10 18.84
N MET A 85 -7.35 -2.31 18.55
CA MET A 85 -8.36 -3.03 19.33
C MET A 85 -7.94 -4.48 19.53
N THR A 86 -8.22 -5.03 20.71
CA THR A 86 -8.02 -6.45 21.00
C THR A 86 -8.90 -7.35 20.10
N GLU A 87 -8.47 -8.59 19.88
CA GLU A 87 -9.22 -9.55 19.05
C GLU A 87 -10.56 -9.95 19.70
N ASP A 88 -10.63 -9.94 21.03
CA ASP A 88 -11.87 -10.16 21.80
C ASP A 88 -12.81 -8.94 21.82
N SER A 89 -12.43 -7.87 21.12
CA SER A 89 -13.23 -6.64 20.95
C SER A 89 -13.65 -5.95 22.26
N LYS A 90 -12.89 -6.11 23.36
CA LYS A 90 -13.24 -5.51 24.66
C LYS A 90 -12.57 -4.15 24.90
N VAL A 91 -11.34 -4.00 24.43
CA VAL A 91 -10.53 -2.79 24.70
C VAL A 91 -9.92 -2.28 23.39
N ALA A 92 -9.95 -0.97 23.22
CA ALA A 92 -9.19 -0.31 22.16
C ALA A 92 -8.39 0.87 22.69
N THR A 93 -7.26 1.15 22.04
CA THR A 93 -6.45 2.36 22.28
C THR A 93 -6.46 3.22 21.04
N LEU A 94 -6.36 4.53 21.23
CA LEU A 94 -6.32 5.51 20.14
C LEU A 94 -5.57 6.78 20.58
N LYS A 95 -5.31 7.64 19.59
CA LYS A 95 -4.74 8.97 19.80
C LYS A 95 -5.73 10.03 19.30
N ILE A 96 -5.90 11.09 20.08
CA ILE A 96 -6.67 12.27 19.69
C ILE A 96 -5.66 13.36 19.35
N LYS A 97 -5.58 13.74 18.08
CA LYS A 97 -4.63 14.75 17.60
C LYS A 97 -5.00 16.16 18.09
N SER A 98 -4.02 17.06 18.12
CA SER A 98 -4.26 18.49 18.23
C SER A 98 -5.11 18.99 17.04
N PHE A 99 -5.86 20.08 17.20
CA PHE A 99 -6.68 20.64 16.12
C PHE A 99 -5.84 21.01 14.89
N ARG A 100 -6.36 20.78 13.70
CA ARG A 100 -5.67 21.14 12.45
C ARG A 100 -5.34 22.64 12.39
N LYS A 101 -6.22 23.50 12.91
CA LYS A 101 -5.97 24.95 13.03
C LYS A 101 -4.73 25.28 13.89
N ASP A 102 -4.51 24.53 14.98
CA ASP A 102 -3.37 24.74 15.87
C ASP A 102 -2.08 24.23 15.22
N GLN A 103 -2.16 23.12 14.47
CA GLN A 103 -1.05 22.63 13.66
C GLN A 103 -0.64 23.65 12.58
N LYS A 104 -1.62 24.25 11.89
CA LYS A 104 -1.37 25.35 10.94
C LYS A 104 -0.73 26.56 11.62
N ALA A 105 -1.20 26.94 12.82
CA ALA A 105 -0.60 28.01 13.60
C ALA A 105 0.87 27.71 13.93
N LYS A 106 1.20 26.46 14.26
CA LYS A 106 2.59 26.01 14.47
C LYS A 106 3.43 26.03 13.20
N GLU A 107 2.85 25.72 12.07
CA GLU A 107 3.51 25.81 10.75
C GLU A 107 3.83 27.28 10.39
N MET A 108 2.94 28.21 10.74
CA MET A 108 3.09 29.66 10.52
C MET A 108 4.07 30.30 11.52
N ASP A 109 3.93 29.95 12.80
CA ASP A 109 4.80 30.44 13.87
C ASP A 109 5.47 29.26 14.61
N LYS A 110 6.75 29.06 14.35
CA LYS A 110 7.55 28.01 15.00
C LYS A 110 7.58 28.12 16.54
N LYS A 111 7.28 29.30 17.11
CA LYS A 111 7.18 29.52 18.56
C LYS A 111 5.82 29.18 19.13
N PHE A 112 4.78 28.98 18.28
CA PHE A 112 3.46 28.58 18.75
C PHE A 112 3.55 27.28 19.57
N ASN A 113 2.97 27.29 20.74
CA ASN A 113 2.95 26.11 21.62
C ASN A 113 1.81 25.18 21.22
N LEU A 114 2.11 24.23 20.33
CA LEU A 114 1.14 23.23 19.87
C LEU A 114 0.69 22.36 21.04
N PRO A 115 -0.62 22.28 21.35
CA PRO A 115 -1.12 21.31 22.31
C PRO A 115 -0.70 19.88 21.95
N PRO A 116 -0.23 19.07 22.90
CA PRO A 116 0.15 17.69 22.63
C PRO A 116 -1.07 16.85 22.25
N ASP A 117 -0.84 15.81 21.46
CA ASP A 117 -1.83 14.77 21.21
C ASP A 117 -2.22 14.09 22.53
N THR A 118 -3.47 13.71 22.66
CA THR A 118 -3.99 13.02 23.85
C THR A 118 -4.14 11.53 23.54
N LEU A 119 -3.56 10.69 24.39
CA LEU A 119 -3.77 9.24 24.33
C LEU A 119 -5.06 8.88 25.06
N ALA A 120 -5.80 7.92 24.52
CA ALA A 120 -7.06 7.49 25.09
C ALA A 120 -7.27 5.99 24.85
N TYR A 121 -8.13 5.39 25.67
CA TYR A 121 -8.66 4.06 25.40
C TYR A 121 -10.18 4.07 25.42
N VAL A 122 -10.76 3.07 24.78
CA VAL A 122 -12.21 2.83 24.75
C VAL A 122 -12.50 1.49 25.41
N ARG A 123 -13.37 1.51 26.39
CA ARG A 123 -14.02 0.31 26.92
C ARG A 123 -15.21 -0.01 26.04
N MET A 124 -15.15 -1.15 25.36
CA MET A 124 -16.15 -1.48 24.34
C MET A 124 -17.49 -1.95 24.92
N SER A 125 -17.53 -2.37 26.18
CA SER A 125 -18.77 -2.80 26.86
C SER A 125 -19.84 -1.70 26.90
N ASP A 126 -19.43 -0.45 27.16
CA ASP A 126 -20.30 0.72 27.29
C ASP A 126 -19.88 1.91 26.41
N PHE A 127 -18.95 1.71 25.46
CA PHE A 127 -18.37 2.75 24.61
C PHE A 127 -17.80 3.95 25.35
N LYS A 128 -17.30 3.73 26.55
CA LYS A 128 -16.70 4.79 27.36
C LYS A 128 -15.30 5.12 26.87
N LEU A 129 -15.13 6.36 26.39
CA LEU A 129 -13.84 6.93 26.03
C LEU A 129 -13.16 7.51 27.28
N VAL A 130 -11.97 7.00 27.62
CA VAL A 130 -11.16 7.46 28.73
C VAL A 130 -9.87 8.09 28.22
N LYS A 131 -9.65 9.36 28.53
CA LYS A 131 -8.43 10.09 28.16
C LYS A 131 -7.37 9.89 29.23
N VAL A 132 -6.17 9.48 28.83
CA VAL A 132 -5.01 9.31 29.71
C VAL A 132 -4.11 10.54 29.56
N THR A 133 -4.24 11.48 30.49
CA THR A 133 -3.61 12.80 30.37
C THR A 133 -2.30 12.94 31.15
N GLY A 134 -1.95 11.95 31.98
CA GLY A 134 -0.79 11.99 32.88
C GLY A 134 -0.87 13.08 33.96
N LYS A 135 -2.05 13.67 34.18
CA LYS A 135 -2.29 14.61 35.30
C LYS A 135 -2.25 13.87 36.61
N ARG A 136 -2.04 14.61 37.70
CA ARG A 136 -1.93 14.05 39.05
C ARG A 136 -3.10 13.14 39.45
N THR A 137 -4.30 13.41 38.96
CA THR A 137 -5.52 12.62 39.22
C THR A 137 -5.54 11.26 38.54
N ASP A 138 -4.71 11.08 37.49
CA ASP A 138 -4.65 9.89 36.68
C ASP A 138 -3.45 8.98 37.03
N LEU A 139 -2.69 9.36 38.10
CA LEU A 139 -1.45 8.70 38.48
C LEU A 139 -1.60 7.95 39.82
N PRO A 140 -0.91 6.81 39.99
CA PRO A 140 -0.83 6.13 41.29
C PRO A 140 -0.26 7.04 42.39
N ASP A 141 -0.68 6.84 43.62
CA ASP A 141 -0.25 7.62 44.79
C ASP A 141 1.27 7.71 44.96
N SER A 142 2.00 6.67 44.52
CA SER A 142 3.47 6.62 44.52
C SER A 142 4.14 7.65 43.66
N ILE A 143 3.43 8.19 42.66
CA ILE A 143 3.89 9.20 41.71
C ILE A 143 3.07 10.48 41.78
N ALA A 144 2.03 10.51 42.60
CA ALA A 144 1.12 11.66 42.76
C ALA A 144 1.81 12.93 43.29
N LYS A 145 3.06 12.86 43.73
CA LYS A 145 3.89 14.05 44.07
C LYS A 145 4.34 14.82 42.81
N ALA A 146 4.31 14.19 41.63
CA ALA A 146 4.62 14.87 40.38
C ALA A 146 3.45 15.74 39.91
N LYS A 147 3.73 16.92 39.34
CA LYS A 147 2.71 17.83 38.79
C LYS A 147 2.01 17.26 37.57
N ALA A 148 2.77 16.58 36.68
CA ALA A 148 2.30 15.85 35.52
C ALA A 148 3.39 14.90 35.06
N VAL A 149 2.99 13.82 34.38
CA VAL A 149 3.89 12.84 33.73
C VAL A 149 3.58 12.82 32.23
N LYS A 150 4.62 12.78 31.41
CA LYS A 150 4.44 12.64 29.97
C LYS A 150 4.18 11.17 29.63
N ILE A 151 3.02 10.90 29.02
CA ILE A 151 2.65 9.57 28.52
C ILE A 151 3.17 9.46 27.10
N ASN A 152 3.89 8.36 26.80
CA ASN A 152 4.49 8.10 25.49
C ASN A 152 3.61 7.20 24.63
N SER A 153 3.07 6.11 25.21
CA SER A 153 2.19 5.18 24.50
C SER A 153 1.26 4.41 25.46
N LEU A 154 0.12 3.96 24.92
CA LEU A 154 -0.77 2.97 25.52
C LEU A 154 -0.62 1.68 24.73
N ASN A 155 -0.38 0.56 25.41
CA ASN A 155 -0.12 -0.74 24.78
C ASN A 155 -1.10 -1.77 25.31
N ILE A 156 -1.69 -2.54 24.41
CA ILE A 156 -2.61 -3.63 24.69
C ILE A 156 -2.08 -4.91 24.03
N ALA A 157 -2.43 -6.05 24.60
CA ALA A 157 -2.15 -7.34 23.99
C ALA A 157 -3.06 -7.60 22.77
N ASN A 158 -2.68 -8.52 21.90
CA ASN A 158 -3.41 -8.74 20.65
C ASN A 158 -4.75 -9.46 20.86
N ALA A 159 -4.76 -10.60 21.55
CA ALA A 159 -5.97 -11.42 21.68
C ALA A 159 -6.95 -10.81 22.70
N CYS A 160 -6.48 -10.56 23.90
CA CYS A 160 -7.22 -9.88 24.96
C CYS A 160 -6.23 -9.13 25.85
N SER A 161 -6.68 -8.08 26.52
CA SER A 161 -5.81 -7.24 27.33
C SER A 161 -6.49 -6.92 28.66
N PRO A 162 -6.26 -7.74 29.70
CA PRO A 162 -6.77 -7.48 31.04
C PRO A 162 -6.24 -6.16 31.60
N LEU A 163 -5.04 -5.77 31.19
CA LEU A 163 -4.43 -4.50 31.57
C LEU A 163 -3.95 -3.71 30.35
N ILE A 164 -3.99 -2.38 30.43
CA ILE A 164 -3.33 -1.47 29.50
C ILE A 164 -1.97 -1.10 30.08
N VAL A 165 -0.90 -1.37 29.33
CA VAL A 165 0.48 -1.01 29.70
C VAL A 165 0.79 0.38 29.18
N VAL A 166 1.06 1.31 30.09
CA VAL A 166 1.35 2.72 29.80
C VAL A 166 2.85 2.96 29.87
N ASP A 167 3.48 3.29 28.75
CA ASP A 167 4.86 3.79 28.71
C ASP A 167 4.85 5.29 29.02
N ALA A 168 5.58 5.71 30.02
CA ALA A 168 5.64 7.10 30.47
C ALA A 168 7.06 7.52 30.86
N ASP A 169 7.33 8.83 30.87
CA ASP A 169 8.58 9.39 31.39
C ASP A 169 8.59 9.28 32.93
N ASP A 170 9.72 8.89 33.52
CA ASP A 170 9.86 8.83 35.00
C ASP A 170 10.07 10.25 35.56
N PRO A 171 9.13 10.79 36.35
CA PRO A 171 9.26 12.14 36.92
C PRO A 171 10.39 12.25 37.94
N GLY A 172 10.84 11.13 38.49
CA GLY A 172 11.93 11.09 39.48
C GLY A 172 13.33 11.02 38.85
N ALA A 173 13.42 10.78 37.51
CA ALA A 173 14.70 10.56 36.86
C ALA A 173 14.68 11.01 35.38
N LYS A 174 15.20 12.22 35.12
CA LYS A 174 15.22 12.81 33.75
C LYS A 174 15.83 11.86 32.71
N GLY A 175 15.12 11.66 31.61
CA GLY A 175 15.53 10.82 30.50
C GLY A 175 15.33 9.31 30.73
N ARG A 176 14.71 8.91 31.84
CA ARG A 176 14.32 7.52 32.09
C ARG A 176 12.81 7.34 31.87
N LYS A 177 12.43 6.09 31.60
CA LYS A 177 11.04 5.69 31.36
C LYS A 177 10.53 4.77 32.43
N MET A 178 9.22 4.75 32.63
CA MET A 178 8.53 3.83 33.52
C MET A 178 7.31 3.22 32.85
N LEU A 179 6.91 2.05 33.29
CA LEU A 179 5.67 1.38 32.91
C LEU A 179 4.66 1.51 34.07
N LEU A 180 3.45 1.89 33.71
CA LEU A 180 2.28 1.91 34.58
C LEU A 180 1.21 0.99 34.00
N PHE A 181 0.28 0.55 34.82
CA PHE A 181 -0.78 -0.36 34.44
C PHE A 181 -2.14 0.25 34.74
N ILE A 182 -3.07 0.12 33.82
CA ILE A 182 -4.46 0.56 33.97
C ILE A 182 -5.35 -0.66 33.75
N ASP A 183 -6.23 -0.92 34.73
CA ASP A 183 -7.35 -1.82 34.51
C ASP A 183 -8.42 -1.09 33.68
N PRO A 184 -8.71 -1.52 32.46
CA PRO A 184 -9.65 -0.81 31.59
C PRO A 184 -11.09 -0.83 32.12
N GLU A 185 -11.47 -1.80 32.96
CA GLU A 185 -12.83 -1.90 33.50
C GLU A 185 -13.08 -0.90 34.64
N SER A 186 -12.18 -0.82 35.60
CA SER A 186 -12.27 0.14 36.69
C SER A 186 -11.80 1.54 36.28
N GLY A 187 -10.86 1.61 35.34
CA GLY A 187 -10.18 2.84 34.95
C GLY A 187 -9.18 3.34 36.00
N GLU A 188 -8.91 2.54 37.01
CA GLU A 188 -7.96 2.86 38.06
C GLU A 188 -6.54 2.48 37.65
N ALA A 189 -5.60 3.38 37.92
CA ALA A 189 -4.19 3.04 37.85
C ALA A 189 -3.86 2.08 38.98
N LEU A 190 -3.26 0.94 38.68
CA LEU A 190 -2.89 -0.04 39.70
C LEU A 190 -1.83 0.50 40.66
N ALA A 191 -1.85 -0.03 41.89
CA ALA A 191 -1.02 0.43 42.97
C ALA A 191 0.49 0.29 42.75
N THR A 192 1.27 0.93 43.58
CA THR A 192 2.73 1.14 43.52
C THR A 192 3.63 -0.06 43.32
N ALA A 193 3.17 -1.26 43.64
CA ALA A 193 3.92 -2.49 43.42
C ALA A 193 4.12 -2.79 41.92
N ASP A 194 3.29 -2.20 41.05
CA ASP A 194 3.20 -2.51 39.64
C ASP A 194 3.91 -1.51 38.73
N THR A 195 4.67 -0.57 39.33
CA THR A 195 5.44 0.42 38.54
C THR A 195 6.84 -0.11 38.27
N ILE A 196 7.15 -0.35 36.99
CA ILE A 196 8.49 -0.76 36.55
C ILE A 196 9.25 0.47 36.06
N ARG A 197 10.31 0.84 36.79
CA ARG A 197 11.14 2.01 36.50
C ARG A 197 12.36 1.68 35.64
N ASN A 198 12.78 2.64 34.83
CA ASN A 198 14.02 2.59 34.07
C ASN A 198 14.08 1.40 33.09
N HIS A 199 13.04 1.18 32.27
CA HIS A 199 13.03 0.13 31.26
C HIS A 199 13.74 0.56 29.97
N GLY A 200 14.31 -0.43 29.26
CA GLY A 200 14.95 -0.29 27.95
C GLY A 200 14.10 -0.79 26.78
N GLY A 201 12.97 -1.42 27.08
CA GLY A 201 12.01 -2.01 26.14
C GLY A 201 11.22 -3.10 26.82
N PHE A 202 10.09 -3.49 26.22
CA PHE A 202 9.23 -4.55 26.72
C PHE A 202 8.44 -5.19 25.57
N THR A 203 7.90 -6.37 25.84
CA THR A 203 6.92 -7.06 24.98
C THR A 203 5.84 -7.68 25.87
N ILE A 204 4.61 -7.76 25.36
CA ILE A 204 3.46 -8.34 26.03
C ILE A 204 3.11 -9.64 25.30
N SER A 205 2.77 -10.71 26.02
CA SER A 205 2.24 -11.95 25.46
C SER A 205 0.92 -11.68 24.72
N ARG A 206 0.57 -12.57 23.79
CA ARG A 206 -0.65 -12.41 22.98
C ARG A 206 -1.92 -12.24 23.82
N TYR A 207 -1.99 -12.95 24.94
CA TYR A 207 -3.16 -12.96 25.81
C TYR A 207 -3.11 -11.92 26.93
N GLY A 208 -2.01 -11.16 27.03
CA GLY A 208 -1.86 -10.11 28.04
C GLY A 208 -1.69 -10.62 29.48
N ASP A 209 -1.43 -11.92 29.66
CA ASP A 209 -1.14 -12.56 30.93
C ASP A 209 0.30 -12.33 31.39
N ARG A 210 1.22 -12.07 30.44
CA ARG A 210 2.66 -11.90 30.71
C ARG A 210 3.25 -10.74 29.97
N MET A 211 4.31 -10.18 30.55
CA MET A 211 5.14 -9.16 29.93
C MET A 211 6.61 -9.42 30.22
N ALA A 212 7.47 -9.33 29.22
CA ALA A 212 8.91 -9.36 29.39
C ALA A 212 9.49 -7.95 29.24
N VAL A 213 10.37 -7.55 30.16
CA VAL A 213 10.92 -6.19 30.24
C VAL A 213 12.43 -6.22 30.36
N ILE A 214 13.10 -5.39 29.56
CA ILE A 214 14.52 -5.07 29.77
C ILE A 214 14.60 -3.93 30.78
N THR A 215 15.14 -4.18 31.97
CA THR A 215 15.40 -3.15 32.97
C THR A 215 16.86 -2.68 32.91
N LYS A 216 17.12 -1.41 33.21
CA LYS A 216 18.48 -0.83 33.23
C LYS A 216 18.87 -0.37 34.63
N LYS A 217 20.08 -0.71 35.02
CA LYS A 217 20.75 -0.20 36.23
C LYS A 217 21.99 0.58 35.83
N TYR A 218 22.30 1.62 36.59
CA TYR A 218 23.51 2.42 36.40
C TYR A 218 24.36 2.30 37.66
N ASP A 219 25.63 1.97 37.49
CA ASP A 219 26.62 2.01 38.53
C ASP A 219 27.09 3.45 38.81
N LYS A 220 27.82 3.64 39.93
CA LYS A 220 28.36 4.95 40.32
C LYS A 220 29.21 5.59 39.24
N ASP A 221 29.87 4.80 38.41
CA ASP A 221 30.72 5.21 37.28
C ASP A 221 29.96 5.40 35.96
N SER A 222 28.60 5.49 35.97
CA SER A 222 27.74 5.62 34.81
C SER A 222 27.77 4.41 33.85
N THR A 223 28.38 3.30 34.23
CA THR A 223 28.29 2.04 33.49
C THR A 223 26.87 1.48 33.63
N SER A 224 26.21 1.18 32.51
CA SER A 224 24.87 0.63 32.52
C SER A 224 24.90 -0.89 32.37
N PHE A 225 24.19 -1.57 33.27
CA PHE A 225 23.86 -2.99 33.14
C PHE A 225 22.37 -3.14 32.91
N SER A 226 22.00 -4.18 32.18
CA SER A 226 20.61 -4.49 31.93
C SER A 226 20.27 -5.88 32.47
N SER A 227 18.99 -6.11 32.67
CA SER A 227 18.44 -7.43 33.06
C SER A 227 17.15 -7.67 32.32
N VAL A 228 16.81 -8.94 32.08
CA VAL A 228 15.48 -9.32 31.54
C VAL A 228 14.64 -9.80 32.72
N MET A 229 13.48 -9.22 32.86
CA MET A 229 12.47 -9.54 33.85
C MET A 229 11.20 -10.02 33.19
N LEU A 230 10.63 -11.10 33.66
CA LEU A 230 9.31 -11.59 33.32
C LEU A 230 8.32 -11.10 34.39
N CYS A 231 7.22 -10.55 33.95
CA CYS A 231 6.12 -10.11 34.80
C CYS A 231 4.89 -10.96 34.47
N ASP A 232 4.30 -11.57 35.44
CA ASP A 232 2.96 -12.14 35.35
C ASP A 232 1.95 -11.03 35.68
N LEU A 233 1.11 -10.70 34.71
CA LEU A 233 0.20 -9.57 34.80
C LEU A 233 -1.10 -9.89 35.56
N GLU A 234 -1.40 -11.17 35.82
CA GLU A 234 -2.54 -11.59 36.62
C GLU A 234 -2.21 -11.61 38.11
N THR A 235 -1.05 -12.16 38.46
CA THR A 235 -0.62 -12.29 39.86
C THR A 235 0.23 -11.12 40.35
N HIS A 236 0.63 -10.23 39.45
CA HIS A 236 1.55 -9.11 39.70
C HIS A 236 2.93 -9.55 40.23
N SER A 237 3.31 -10.81 39.98
CA SER A 237 4.62 -11.31 40.37
C SER A 237 5.68 -11.03 39.30
N THR A 238 6.91 -10.87 39.74
CA THR A 238 8.05 -10.61 38.86
C THR A 238 9.17 -11.58 39.10
N GLU A 239 9.80 -12.06 38.04
CA GLU A 239 10.95 -12.95 38.07
C GLU A 239 12.07 -12.41 37.17
N ILE A 240 13.33 -12.43 37.67
CA ILE A 240 14.47 -12.01 36.86
C ILE A 240 15.02 -13.24 36.14
N LEU A 241 14.89 -13.23 34.82
CA LEU A 241 15.33 -14.32 33.94
C LEU A 241 16.84 -14.29 33.69
N SER A 242 17.42 -13.11 33.53
CA SER A 242 18.84 -12.91 33.27
C SER A 242 19.30 -11.58 33.81
N ARG A 243 20.53 -11.51 34.37
CA ARG A 243 21.06 -10.35 35.10
C ARG A 243 22.37 -9.82 34.53
N ASP A 244 22.55 -8.50 34.68
CA ASP A 244 23.84 -7.82 34.67
C ASP A 244 24.69 -7.99 33.38
N ARG A 245 24.03 -8.11 32.23
CA ARG A 245 24.70 -8.03 30.91
C ARG A 245 24.76 -6.59 30.42
N LYS A 246 25.70 -6.24 29.57
CA LYS A 246 25.80 -4.89 28.99
C LYS A 246 24.60 -4.53 28.13
N SER A 247 24.08 -5.47 27.37
CA SER A 247 22.93 -5.24 26.52
C SER A 247 22.04 -6.46 26.39
N TYR A 248 20.73 -6.20 26.27
CA TYR A 248 19.71 -7.13 25.84
C TYR A 248 18.92 -6.57 24.69
N ARG A 249 18.49 -7.44 23.78
CA ARG A 249 17.73 -7.04 22.57
C ARG A 249 16.74 -8.14 22.19
N ASN A 250 15.81 -7.82 21.31
CA ASN A 250 14.92 -8.75 20.66
C ASN A 250 14.22 -9.72 21.61
N ILE A 251 13.51 -9.17 22.61
CA ILE A 251 12.62 -9.97 23.48
C ILE A 251 11.33 -10.28 22.73
N SER A 252 11.00 -11.57 22.58
CA SER A 252 9.82 -12.01 21.84
C SER A 252 9.22 -13.27 22.44
N PHE A 253 7.90 -13.24 22.69
CA PHE A 253 7.14 -14.45 23.04
C PHE A 253 6.83 -15.28 21.80
N ASN A 254 6.65 -16.59 21.99
CA ASN A 254 5.97 -17.42 21.02
C ASN A 254 4.46 -17.13 21.02
N HIS A 255 3.72 -17.79 20.13
CA HIS A 255 2.27 -17.58 19.99
C HIS A 255 1.49 -17.84 21.29
N ASP A 256 1.84 -18.88 22.01
CA ASP A 256 1.12 -19.32 23.22
C ASP A 256 1.55 -18.56 24.48
N GLY A 257 2.62 -17.76 24.38
CA GLY A 257 3.15 -16.95 25.48
C GLY A 257 3.91 -17.77 26.54
N ASP A 258 4.15 -19.09 26.34
CA ASP A 258 4.84 -19.96 27.28
C ASP A 258 6.35 -20.06 27.07
N LYS A 259 6.84 -19.61 25.89
CA LYS A 259 8.26 -19.49 25.54
C LYS A 259 8.60 -18.04 25.24
N LEU A 260 9.82 -17.63 25.64
CA LEU A 260 10.36 -16.31 25.42
C LEU A 260 11.80 -16.43 24.91
N THR A 261 12.12 -15.75 23.82
CA THR A 261 13.52 -15.62 23.35
C THR A 261 14.02 -14.19 23.58
N PHE A 262 15.31 -14.07 23.85
CA PHE A 262 16.01 -12.77 23.90
C PHE A 262 17.48 -12.92 23.56
N LEU A 263 18.09 -11.83 23.12
CA LEU A 263 19.50 -11.74 22.77
C LEU A 263 20.25 -10.93 23.84
N ALA A 264 21.49 -11.32 24.14
CA ALA A 264 22.33 -10.64 25.12
C ALA A 264 23.79 -10.54 24.67
N SER A 265 24.48 -9.48 25.07
CA SER A 265 25.91 -9.33 24.82
C SER A 265 26.60 -8.53 25.94
N ASP A 266 27.87 -8.92 26.21
CA ASP A 266 28.81 -8.17 27.06
C ASP A 266 29.89 -7.45 26.26
N GLN A 267 29.88 -7.59 24.95
CA GLN A 267 30.88 -6.94 24.08
C GLN A 267 30.64 -5.42 24.01
N ASP A 268 31.71 -4.66 23.84
CA ASP A 268 31.66 -3.21 23.67
C ASP A 268 31.75 -2.89 22.18
N SER A 269 30.68 -2.32 21.61
CA SER A 269 30.64 -1.93 20.19
C SER A 269 31.76 -0.99 19.77
N LYS A 270 32.27 -0.16 20.68
CA LYS A 270 33.43 0.71 20.38
C LYS A 270 34.72 -0.10 20.13
N LYS A 271 34.81 -1.27 20.76
CA LYS A 271 36.02 -2.11 20.65
C LYS A 271 35.90 -3.16 19.53
N VAL A 272 34.71 -3.72 19.33
CA VAL A 272 34.51 -4.85 18.39
C VAL A 272 33.76 -4.45 17.12
N GLY A 273 33.21 -3.23 17.02
CA GLY A 273 32.36 -2.79 15.92
C GLY A 273 30.94 -3.33 16.05
N SER A 274 30.70 -4.53 15.50
CA SER A 274 29.43 -5.23 15.67
C SER A 274 29.52 -6.27 16.78
N PRO A 275 28.89 -6.04 17.96
CA PRO A 275 28.87 -7.04 19.05
C PRO A 275 28.10 -8.29 18.63
N ALA A 276 28.70 -9.45 18.86
CA ALA A 276 27.98 -10.71 18.77
C ALA A 276 27.03 -10.86 19.96
N GLN A 277 25.94 -11.61 19.76
CA GLN A 277 24.91 -11.81 20.77
C GLN A 277 24.76 -13.30 21.11
N SER A 278 24.63 -13.62 22.38
CA SER A 278 24.09 -14.90 22.80
C SER A 278 22.58 -14.97 22.55
N VAL A 279 22.08 -16.17 22.27
CA VAL A 279 20.64 -16.44 22.09
C VAL A 279 20.13 -17.22 23.30
N TYR A 280 19.13 -16.70 23.99
CA TYR A 280 18.51 -17.31 25.14
C TYR A 280 17.08 -17.75 24.85
N LEU A 281 16.67 -18.85 25.51
CA LEU A 281 15.30 -19.33 25.58
C LEU A 281 14.89 -19.43 27.05
N ALA A 282 13.77 -18.83 27.40
CA ALA A 282 13.07 -19.02 28.65
C ALA A 282 11.77 -19.78 28.39
N GLU A 283 11.58 -20.94 29.07
CA GLU A 283 10.42 -21.81 28.91
C GLU A 283 9.74 -22.03 30.23
N GLN A 284 8.41 -22.01 30.25
CA GLN A 284 7.65 -22.42 31.42
C GLN A 284 7.46 -23.93 31.44
N LYS A 285 8.06 -24.61 32.42
CA LYS A 285 7.97 -26.06 32.58
C LYS A 285 7.16 -26.44 33.81
N ILE A 286 6.36 -27.52 33.68
CA ILE A 286 5.61 -28.08 34.80
C ILE A 286 6.59 -28.96 35.61
N VAL A 287 7.04 -28.47 36.75
CA VAL A 287 7.95 -29.20 37.64
C VAL A 287 7.20 -30.14 38.62
N LYS A 288 5.91 -29.85 38.88
CA LYS A 288 5.03 -30.76 39.63
C LYS A 288 3.68 -30.82 38.95
N LYS A 289 3.23 -32.02 38.57
CA LYS A 289 1.92 -32.23 37.96
C LYS A 289 0.79 -31.91 38.95
N ALA A 290 -0.31 -31.39 38.41
CA ALA A 290 -1.51 -31.14 39.18
C ALA A 290 -2.00 -32.44 39.84
N THR A 291 -2.47 -32.34 41.10
CA THR A 291 -3.16 -33.42 41.83
C THR A 291 -4.57 -32.96 42.19
N ARG A 292 -5.44 -33.89 42.62
CA ARG A 292 -6.80 -33.56 43.06
C ARG A 292 -6.86 -32.48 44.14
N LYS A 293 -5.76 -32.21 44.85
CA LYS A 293 -5.67 -31.26 45.97
C LYS A 293 -4.70 -30.09 45.76
N ARG A 294 -3.90 -30.13 44.72
CA ARG A 294 -2.87 -29.06 44.44
C ARG A 294 -2.77 -28.78 42.94
N PRO A 295 -2.73 -27.50 42.55
CA PRO A 295 -2.48 -27.14 41.15
C PRO A 295 -1.07 -27.60 40.72
N ALA A 296 -0.82 -27.61 39.42
CA ALA A 296 0.52 -27.82 38.87
C ALA A 296 1.46 -26.68 39.30
N VAL A 297 2.69 -27.02 39.65
CA VAL A 297 3.73 -26.03 39.91
C VAL A 297 4.49 -25.84 38.59
N LYS A 298 4.48 -24.63 38.07
CA LYS A 298 5.23 -24.21 36.91
C LYS A 298 6.47 -23.42 37.36
N GLU A 299 7.57 -23.63 36.68
CA GLU A 299 8.83 -22.90 36.90
C GLU A 299 9.40 -22.45 35.55
N VAL A 300 10.02 -21.27 35.51
CA VAL A 300 10.65 -20.79 34.28
C VAL A 300 12.10 -21.27 34.24
N VAL A 301 12.42 -22.02 33.20
CA VAL A 301 13.79 -22.52 32.96
C VAL A 301 14.41 -21.69 31.84
N VAL A 302 15.57 -21.08 32.12
CA VAL A 302 16.33 -20.27 31.15
C VAL A 302 17.54 -21.08 30.67
N ARG A 303 17.70 -21.17 29.35
CA ARG A 303 18.83 -21.80 28.68
C ARG A 303 19.52 -20.85 27.73
N GLU A 304 20.85 -20.83 27.70
CA GLU A 304 21.61 -20.24 26.60
C GLU A 304 21.68 -21.28 25.48
N LEU A 305 21.13 -20.94 24.33
CA LEU A 305 21.11 -21.84 23.16
C LEU A 305 22.39 -21.73 22.35
N ILE A 306 22.81 -20.47 22.10
CA ILE A 306 24.00 -20.13 21.32
C ILE A 306 24.77 -19.03 22.09
N PRO A 307 26.04 -19.26 22.43
CA PRO A 307 26.88 -18.26 23.11
C PRO A 307 27.37 -17.17 22.13
N GLU A 308 27.80 -16.02 22.64
CA GLU A 308 28.27 -14.90 21.78
C GLU A 308 29.58 -15.19 21.02
N ASP A 309 30.35 -16.19 21.47
CA ASP A 309 31.60 -16.67 20.86
C ASP A 309 31.38 -17.96 20.01
N TYR A 310 30.15 -18.24 19.60
CA TYR A 310 29.82 -19.42 18.80
C TYR A 310 30.67 -19.50 17.54
N ALA A 311 31.43 -20.58 17.41
CA ALA A 311 32.48 -20.71 16.40
C ALA A 311 31.99 -21.22 15.03
N ASP A 312 30.90 -21.98 15.00
CA ASP A 312 30.43 -22.67 13.78
C ASP A 312 29.56 -21.75 12.87
N LEU A 313 29.95 -20.47 12.75
CA LEU A 313 29.33 -19.54 11.82
C LEU A 313 30.23 -19.35 10.57
N PRO A 314 29.64 -19.09 9.39
CA PRO A 314 30.45 -18.71 8.24
C PRO A 314 31.29 -17.48 8.53
N GLU A 315 32.49 -17.43 7.95
CA GLU A 315 33.43 -16.34 8.18
C GLU A 315 32.80 -14.97 7.93
N GLY A 316 32.98 -14.06 8.86
CA GLY A 316 32.44 -12.69 8.80
C GLY A 316 30.95 -12.57 9.13
N TRP A 317 30.29 -13.61 9.60
CA TRP A 317 28.89 -13.58 10.04
C TRP A 317 28.73 -13.76 11.54
N ILE A 318 27.70 -13.13 12.12
CA ILE A 318 27.42 -13.18 13.56
C ILE A 318 25.89 -13.14 13.80
N VAL A 319 25.48 -13.64 14.95
CA VAL A 319 24.23 -13.20 15.57
C VAL A 319 24.50 -11.79 16.09
N GLY A 320 24.09 -10.77 15.34
CA GLY A 320 24.47 -9.39 15.61
C GLY A 320 23.37 -8.56 16.28
N GLU A 321 23.64 -7.28 16.52
CA GLU A 321 22.67 -6.34 17.14
C GLU A 321 21.36 -6.20 16.35
N GLY A 322 21.41 -6.35 15.02
CA GLY A 322 20.25 -6.29 14.12
C GLY A 322 19.48 -7.61 13.98
N THR A 323 20.02 -8.70 14.53
CA THR A 323 19.39 -10.04 14.45
C THR A 323 17.98 -9.99 15.04
N ARG A 324 17.01 -10.53 14.28
CA ARG A 324 15.68 -10.82 14.76
C ARG A 324 15.57 -12.33 14.99
N ALA A 325 15.06 -12.70 16.14
CA ALA A 325 14.73 -14.08 16.46
C ALA A 325 13.22 -14.23 16.57
N SER A 326 12.64 -15.20 15.89
CA SER A 326 11.21 -15.50 15.91
C SER A 326 10.98 -17.01 15.98
N PHE A 327 9.88 -17.41 16.63
CA PHE A 327 9.51 -18.81 16.72
C PHE A 327 8.86 -19.30 15.41
N SER A 328 9.05 -20.59 15.09
CA SER A 328 8.19 -21.29 14.14
C SER A 328 6.75 -21.39 14.66
N ASN A 329 5.80 -21.70 13.80
CA ASN A 329 4.39 -21.77 14.19
C ASN A 329 4.13 -22.84 15.29
N ASP A 330 4.85 -23.98 15.22
CA ASP A 330 4.81 -25.03 16.25
C ASP A 330 5.65 -24.70 17.49
N SER A 331 6.39 -23.60 17.47
CA SER A 331 7.31 -23.18 18.52
C SER A 331 8.44 -24.18 18.83
N ASP A 332 8.79 -25.03 17.87
CA ASP A 332 9.90 -26.02 18.00
C ASP A 332 11.22 -25.51 17.41
N ARG A 333 11.17 -24.35 16.71
CA ARG A 333 12.36 -23.73 16.13
C ARG A 333 12.41 -22.23 16.41
N LEU A 334 13.62 -21.70 16.47
CA LEU A 334 13.89 -20.26 16.33
C LEU A 334 14.48 -19.99 14.96
N ILE A 335 13.95 -18.99 14.29
CA ILE A 335 14.43 -18.48 13.00
C ILE A 335 15.15 -17.16 13.25
N LEU A 336 16.38 -17.06 12.74
CA LEU A 336 17.25 -15.91 12.97
C LEU A 336 17.73 -15.33 11.63
N GLN A 337 17.95 -14.01 11.63
CA GLN A 337 18.63 -13.32 10.55
C GLN A 337 20.03 -12.93 11.03
N LEU A 338 21.07 -13.58 10.47
CA LEU A 338 22.47 -13.27 10.78
C LEU A 338 22.92 -12.01 10.07
N GLY A 339 23.69 -11.18 10.75
CA GLY A 339 24.30 -9.98 10.19
C GLY A 339 25.78 -10.14 9.87
N ARG A 340 26.32 -9.24 9.06
CA ARG A 340 27.76 -9.15 8.84
C ARG A 340 28.48 -8.54 10.05
N ARG A 341 29.65 -9.11 10.39
CA ARG A 341 30.55 -8.50 11.36
C ARG A 341 31.17 -7.25 10.76
N MET A 342 30.86 -6.11 11.34
CA MET A 342 31.50 -4.84 10.97
C MET A 342 32.67 -4.55 11.89
N PRO A 343 33.80 -4.08 11.36
CA PRO A 343 34.94 -3.66 12.19
C PRO A 343 34.57 -2.44 13.06
N PRO A 344 35.28 -2.20 14.18
CA PRO A 344 35.08 -0.99 14.95
C PRO A 344 35.39 0.25 14.10
N LYS A 345 34.71 1.34 14.40
CA LYS A 345 34.99 2.61 13.71
C LYS A 345 36.43 3.02 13.99
N ASP A 346 37.18 3.29 12.93
CA ASP A 346 38.51 3.87 13.04
C ASP A 346 38.40 5.29 13.59
N THR A 347 38.85 5.49 14.83
CA THR A 347 38.84 6.79 15.52
C THR A 347 40.07 7.63 15.22
N THR A 348 41.06 7.11 14.50
CA THR A 348 42.25 7.85 14.05
C THR A 348 41.96 8.72 12.83
N VAL A 349 40.88 8.38 12.07
CA VAL A 349 40.44 9.16 10.92
C VAL A 349 39.53 10.30 11.37
N ILE A 350 39.95 11.53 11.12
CA ILE A 350 39.15 12.73 11.37
C ILE A 350 38.03 12.76 10.31
N ALA A 351 36.78 12.82 10.74
CA ALA A 351 35.61 12.69 9.85
C ALA A 351 35.58 13.76 8.74
N SER A 352 36.12 14.94 8.97
CA SER A 352 36.27 16.00 7.96
C SER A 352 37.38 15.75 6.92
N GLU A 353 38.28 14.81 7.18
CA GLU A 353 39.40 14.45 6.27
C GLU A 353 39.09 13.14 5.52
N ALA A 354 38.04 12.42 5.91
CA ALA A 354 37.63 11.20 5.24
C ALA A 354 36.91 11.52 3.92
N ALA A 355 37.47 11.02 2.83
CA ALA A 355 36.82 11.15 1.53
C ALA A 355 35.43 10.44 1.51
N GLN A 356 34.42 11.15 1.00
CA GLN A 356 33.10 10.60 0.77
C GLN A 356 33.05 10.10 -0.67
N LEU A 357 33.31 8.81 -0.88
CA LEU A 357 33.47 8.21 -2.21
C LEU A 357 32.56 6.98 -2.37
N ASP A 358 31.83 6.95 -3.46
CA ASP A 358 31.17 5.74 -3.97
C ASP A 358 31.94 5.19 -5.17
N ILE A 359 32.32 3.94 -5.11
CA ILE A 359 33.02 3.26 -6.21
C ILE A 359 32.01 2.42 -6.97
N TRP A 360 31.89 2.64 -8.28
CA TRP A 360 31.01 1.89 -9.19
C TRP A 360 31.85 0.81 -9.87
N LEU A 361 31.56 -0.45 -9.54
CA LEU A 361 32.19 -1.61 -10.21
C LEU A 361 31.24 -2.13 -11.29
N TRP A 362 31.79 -2.50 -12.43
CA TRP A 362 31.03 -2.99 -13.59
C TRP A 362 30.37 -4.34 -13.33
N ASP A 363 30.93 -5.16 -12.44
CA ASP A 363 30.47 -6.49 -12.04
C ASP A 363 29.91 -6.56 -10.62
N ALA A 364 29.67 -5.41 -9.98
CA ALA A 364 29.04 -5.37 -8.67
C ALA A 364 27.60 -5.91 -8.75
N TYR A 365 27.17 -6.64 -7.72
CA TYR A 365 25.79 -7.09 -7.61
C TYR A 365 24.78 -5.93 -7.70
N GLU A 366 25.10 -4.78 -7.14
CA GLU A 366 24.26 -3.59 -7.19
C GLU A 366 25.12 -2.34 -7.34
N VAL A 367 24.60 -1.39 -8.11
CA VAL A 367 25.20 -0.04 -8.19
C VAL A 367 25.01 0.71 -6.86
N PRO A 368 25.90 1.65 -6.48
CA PRO A 368 25.85 2.30 -5.15
C PRO A 368 24.51 2.91 -4.75
N PRO A 369 23.69 3.52 -5.64
CA PRO A 369 22.37 3.99 -5.26
C PRO A 369 21.40 2.88 -4.83
N ALA A 370 21.45 1.70 -5.48
CA ALA A 370 20.67 0.54 -5.11
C ALA A 370 21.19 -0.11 -3.83
N ALA A 371 22.50 -0.30 -3.71
CA ALA A 371 23.13 -0.87 -2.54
C ALA A 371 22.82 -0.09 -1.26
N ARG A 372 22.81 1.26 -1.31
CA ARG A 372 22.44 2.10 -0.14
C ARG A 372 21.01 1.85 0.34
N ARG A 373 20.07 1.54 -0.56
CA ARG A 373 18.68 1.25 -0.21
C ARG A 373 18.48 -0.19 0.26
N ASN A 374 19.33 -1.10 -0.22
CA ASN A 374 19.28 -2.53 0.06
C ASN A 374 20.31 -2.98 1.12
N SER A 375 21.02 -2.05 1.77
CA SER A 375 22.08 -2.33 2.74
C SER A 375 21.68 -3.29 3.88
N VAL A 376 20.39 -3.41 4.15
CA VAL A 376 19.83 -4.32 5.18
C VAL A 376 19.61 -5.75 4.64
N LYS A 377 19.76 -6.00 3.33
CA LYS A 377 19.40 -7.29 2.70
C LYS A 377 20.53 -8.33 2.65
N TYR A 378 21.74 -7.98 3.04
CA TYR A 378 22.81 -8.96 3.16
C TYR A 378 22.73 -9.69 4.50
N GLU A 379 21.58 -10.31 4.74
CA GLU A 379 21.29 -11.14 5.92
C GLU A 379 21.32 -12.61 5.49
N ARG A 380 21.77 -13.50 6.38
CA ARG A 380 21.63 -14.94 6.19
C ARG A 380 20.58 -15.49 7.12
N THR A 381 19.70 -16.30 6.58
CA THR A 381 18.68 -17.01 7.37
C THR A 381 19.31 -18.23 8.01
N ALA A 382 19.11 -18.36 9.32
CA ALA A 382 19.53 -19.49 10.12
C ALA A 382 18.40 -19.94 11.04
N ILE A 383 18.48 -21.19 11.52
CA ILE A 383 17.54 -21.73 12.49
C ILE A 383 18.26 -22.41 13.66
N ILE A 384 17.55 -22.55 14.77
CA ILE A 384 17.90 -23.37 15.92
C ILE A 384 16.73 -24.32 16.19
N ASN A 385 16.96 -25.63 16.17
CA ASN A 385 15.98 -26.61 16.62
C ASN A 385 16.03 -26.67 18.16
N LEU A 386 14.93 -26.32 18.82
CA LEU A 386 14.88 -26.15 20.28
C LEU A 386 14.94 -27.47 21.05
N ASN A 387 14.61 -28.57 20.39
CA ASN A 387 14.60 -29.95 20.97
C ASN A 387 15.95 -30.65 20.83
N ASP A 388 16.94 -30.08 20.14
CA ASP A 388 18.28 -30.63 20.00
C ASP A 388 19.11 -30.38 21.27
N ASP A 389 20.00 -31.33 21.60
CA ASP A 389 20.95 -31.20 22.69
C ASP A 389 22.33 -31.79 22.28
N PRO A 390 23.39 -30.97 22.12
CA PRO A 390 23.39 -29.53 22.25
C PRO A 390 22.68 -28.79 21.07
N ASN A 391 22.11 -27.63 21.36
CA ASN A 391 21.52 -26.80 20.29
C ASN A 391 22.57 -26.33 19.28
N ARG A 392 22.23 -26.36 18.01
CA ARG A 392 23.09 -25.92 16.90
C ARG A 392 22.42 -24.82 16.10
N LEU A 393 23.22 -23.88 15.62
CA LEU A 393 22.79 -22.88 14.66
C LEU A 393 23.00 -23.41 13.24
N ILE A 394 21.94 -23.59 12.50
CA ILE A 394 21.97 -24.15 11.14
C ILE A 394 21.71 -23.00 10.16
N VAL A 395 22.71 -22.67 9.33
CA VAL A 395 22.58 -21.63 8.31
C VAL A 395 21.94 -22.22 7.06
N LEU A 396 20.81 -21.65 6.64
CA LEU A 396 19.99 -22.16 5.54
C LEU A 396 20.33 -21.52 4.19
N THR A 397 20.85 -20.28 4.18
CA THR A 397 21.14 -19.54 2.96
C THR A 397 22.64 -19.53 2.65
N SER A 398 22.99 -19.61 1.36
CA SER A 398 24.36 -19.72 0.88
C SER A 398 24.94 -18.40 0.37
N GLY A 399 24.10 -17.48 -0.11
CA GLY A 399 24.50 -16.24 -0.77
C GLY A 399 23.64 -15.02 -0.37
N PRO A 400 24.02 -13.84 -0.88
CA PRO A 400 23.31 -12.59 -0.53
C PRO A 400 21.92 -12.48 -1.15
N PHE A 401 21.65 -13.22 -2.22
CA PHE A 401 20.35 -13.21 -2.93
C PHE A 401 19.71 -14.58 -2.92
N ASP A 402 20.02 -15.37 -1.91
CA ASP A 402 19.44 -16.65 -1.59
C ASP A 402 18.33 -16.46 -0.56
N HIS A 403 17.12 -16.87 -0.91
CA HIS A 403 15.91 -16.71 -0.10
C HIS A 403 15.33 -18.07 0.26
N VAL A 404 14.94 -18.25 1.52
CA VAL A 404 14.27 -19.45 2.03
C VAL A 404 12.83 -19.12 2.38
N SER A 405 11.90 -19.82 1.73
CA SER A 405 10.47 -19.79 2.01
C SER A 405 10.12 -20.97 2.92
N PHE A 406 9.68 -20.68 4.14
CA PHE A 406 9.28 -21.69 5.09
C PHE A 406 7.90 -22.25 4.78
N ILE A 407 7.76 -23.55 4.73
CA ILE A 407 6.50 -24.27 4.58
C ILE A 407 5.79 -24.24 5.92
N LYS A 408 4.49 -23.89 5.95
CA LYS A 408 3.66 -23.82 7.18
C LYS A 408 4.31 -23.04 8.34
N GLY A 409 5.09 -22.00 8.04
CA GLY A 409 5.78 -21.23 9.08
C GLY A 409 6.90 -22.00 9.79
N ALA A 410 7.62 -22.84 9.04
CA ALA A 410 8.69 -23.72 9.52
C ALA A 410 8.22 -24.88 10.41
N GLU A 411 6.97 -25.29 10.28
CA GLU A 411 6.54 -26.61 10.75
C GLU A 411 7.09 -27.71 9.82
N GLY A 412 7.41 -28.87 10.35
CA GLY A 412 8.00 -29.95 9.55
C GLY A 412 9.48 -29.72 9.22
N ASP A 413 10.03 -30.53 8.33
CA ASP A 413 11.49 -30.63 8.14
C ASP A 413 12.00 -30.03 6.83
N LEU A 414 11.12 -29.42 6.02
CA LEU A 414 11.48 -28.89 4.70
C LEU A 414 11.14 -27.41 4.56
N ALA A 415 11.98 -26.73 3.80
CA ALA A 415 11.74 -25.40 3.27
C ALA A 415 12.09 -25.36 1.77
N PHE A 416 11.65 -24.32 1.07
CA PHE A 416 11.92 -24.09 -0.35
C PHE A 416 12.83 -22.88 -0.52
N ALA A 417 13.96 -23.05 -1.20
CA ALA A 417 14.90 -21.96 -1.44
C ALA A 417 14.97 -21.58 -2.93
N SER A 418 15.12 -20.29 -3.17
CA SER A 418 15.41 -19.70 -4.47
C SER A 418 16.67 -18.86 -4.39
N ASP A 419 17.70 -19.19 -5.16
CA ASP A 419 18.99 -18.49 -5.18
C ASP A 419 19.24 -17.88 -6.56
N GLN A 420 19.32 -16.55 -6.62
CA GLN A 420 19.69 -15.83 -7.82
C GLN A 420 21.10 -15.23 -7.74
N THR A 421 21.91 -15.57 -6.74
CA THR A 421 23.21 -14.93 -6.51
C THR A 421 24.09 -14.96 -7.76
N LYS A 422 24.12 -16.06 -8.47
CA LYS A 422 24.89 -16.21 -9.73
C LYS A 422 24.34 -15.34 -10.87
N TYR A 423 23.05 -15.07 -10.86
CA TYR A 423 22.30 -14.43 -11.96
C TYR A 423 21.92 -12.97 -11.61
N HIS A 424 22.25 -12.51 -10.42
CA HIS A 424 21.73 -11.24 -9.92
C HIS A 424 22.12 -10.04 -10.80
N LEU A 425 23.31 -10.05 -11.37
CA LEU A 425 23.72 -9.02 -12.31
C LEU A 425 22.85 -9.06 -13.58
N ASP A 426 22.66 -10.23 -14.18
CA ASP A 426 21.87 -10.42 -15.40
C ASP A 426 20.38 -10.16 -15.15
N ASN A 427 19.87 -10.56 -13.99
CA ASN A 427 18.48 -10.32 -13.58
C ASN A 427 18.10 -8.83 -13.40
N GLN A 428 19.06 -7.91 -13.47
CA GLN A 428 18.76 -6.48 -13.51
C GLN A 428 18.11 -6.04 -14.82
N TRP A 429 18.34 -6.79 -15.89
CA TRP A 429 17.79 -6.54 -17.23
C TRP A 429 17.21 -7.78 -17.91
N HIS A 430 17.26 -8.94 -17.28
CA HIS A 430 16.60 -10.16 -17.78
C HIS A 430 15.19 -10.28 -17.19
N ASP A 431 14.19 -10.53 -18.03
CA ASP A 431 12.80 -10.70 -17.59
C ASP A 431 12.13 -11.86 -18.36
N PRO A 432 11.53 -12.84 -17.69
CA PRO A 432 11.51 -13.01 -16.22
C PRO A 432 12.88 -13.36 -15.64
N PRO A 433 13.14 -12.99 -14.37
CA PRO A 433 14.39 -13.33 -13.70
C PRO A 433 14.55 -14.84 -13.54
N VAL A 434 15.81 -15.33 -13.44
CA VAL A 434 16.11 -16.75 -13.31
C VAL A 434 16.77 -17.07 -11.96
N PHE A 435 16.54 -18.29 -11.45
CA PHE A 435 16.94 -18.75 -10.13
C PHE A 435 17.44 -20.19 -10.18
N ASP A 436 18.27 -20.57 -9.21
CA ASP A 436 18.45 -21.95 -8.79
C ASP A 436 17.49 -22.27 -7.66
N TYR A 437 16.84 -23.43 -7.69
CA TYR A 437 15.85 -23.85 -6.69
C TYR A 437 16.29 -25.09 -5.93
N PHE A 438 16.02 -25.10 -4.62
CA PHE A 438 16.39 -26.18 -3.72
C PHE A 438 15.27 -26.52 -2.72
N LEU A 439 15.20 -27.77 -2.34
CA LEU A 439 14.58 -28.18 -1.08
C LEU A 439 15.65 -28.13 0.00
N VAL A 440 15.33 -27.52 1.12
CA VAL A 440 16.25 -27.34 2.26
C VAL A 440 15.73 -28.14 3.45
N ASN A 441 16.57 -29.03 3.97
CA ASN A 441 16.27 -29.78 5.18
C ASN A 441 16.52 -28.90 6.42
N LEU A 442 15.50 -28.71 7.24
CA LEU A 442 15.59 -27.85 8.43
C LEU A 442 16.28 -28.51 9.63
N LYS A 443 16.63 -29.83 9.54
CA LYS A 443 17.38 -30.51 10.60
C LYS A 443 18.89 -30.31 10.51
N ASP A 444 19.41 -30.16 9.30
CA ASP A 444 20.85 -30.10 9.06
C ASP A 444 21.30 -29.02 8.05
N GLY A 445 20.35 -28.33 7.42
CA GLY A 445 20.63 -27.31 6.40
C GLY A 445 21.03 -27.89 5.02
N SER A 446 20.98 -29.21 4.83
CA SER A 446 21.30 -29.82 3.56
C SER A 446 20.34 -29.39 2.46
N ARG A 447 20.86 -29.25 1.23
CA ARG A 447 20.12 -28.73 0.09
C ARG A 447 20.05 -29.77 -1.03
N THR A 448 18.85 -30.07 -1.47
CA THR A 448 18.61 -30.93 -2.63
C THR A 448 18.24 -30.06 -3.82
N PRO A 449 19.02 -30.02 -4.91
CA PRO A 449 18.69 -29.24 -6.11
C PRO A 449 17.36 -29.73 -6.71
N VAL A 450 16.51 -28.77 -7.11
CA VAL A 450 15.23 -29.00 -7.80
C VAL A 450 15.29 -28.56 -9.25
N ALA A 451 15.84 -27.36 -9.47
CA ALA A 451 15.95 -26.79 -10.81
C ALA A 451 17.09 -25.75 -10.84
N THR A 452 17.71 -25.58 -12.01
CA THR A 452 18.83 -24.67 -12.20
C THR A 452 18.53 -23.71 -13.35
N ARG A 453 18.71 -22.40 -13.12
CA ARG A 453 18.48 -21.32 -14.09
C ARG A 453 17.07 -21.34 -14.67
N GLU A 454 16.07 -21.40 -13.79
CA GLU A 454 14.66 -21.45 -14.17
C GLU A 454 13.90 -20.19 -13.78
N THR A 455 12.86 -19.87 -14.54
CA THR A 455 11.93 -18.78 -14.26
C THR A 455 11.21 -18.94 -12.94
N PRO A 456 10.47 -17.93 -12.43
CA PRO A 456 9.84 -17.99 -11.11
C PRO A 456 9.00 -19.23 -10.87
N ARG A 457 9.32 -19.97 -9.81
CA ARG A 457 8.60 -21.13 -9.30
C ARG A 457 8.16 -20.92 -7.87
N SER A 458 7.04 -21.52 -7.51
CA SER A 458 6.47 -21.44 -6.15
C SER A 458 6.23 -22.82 -5.59
N ILE A 459 6.22 -22.93 -4.25
CA ILE A 459 5.85 -24.15 -3.56
C ILE A 459 4.40 -24.06 -3.08
N SER A 460 3.68 -25.17 -3.09
CA SER A 460 2.33 -25.27 -2.55
C SER A 460 2.31 -25.08 -1.03
N PRO A 461 1.16 -24.70 -0.45
CA PRO A 461 1.07 -24.42 0.99
C PRO A 461 1.55 -25.53 1.91
N ASP A 462 1.25 -26.80 1.62
CA ASP A 462 1.70 -27.96 2.37
C ASP A 462 3.04 -28.53 1.93
N GLY A 463 3.65 -27.93 0.90
CA GLY A 463 4.95 -28.35 0.40
C GLY A 463 4.94 -29.63 -0.41
N LYS A 464 3.79 -30.07 -0.91
CA LYS A 464 3.69 -31.30 -1.73
C LYS A 464 4.08 -31.09 -3.18
N TYR A 465 3.90 -29.85 -3.70
CA TYR A 465 4.07 -29.53 -5.09
C TYR A 465 4.89 -28.26 -5.32
N ILE A 466 5.63 -28.22 -6.43
CA ILE A 466 6.23 -27.02 -6.99
C ILE A 466 5.46 -26.67 -8.27
N TYR A 467 5.04 -25.39 -8.42
CA TYR A 467 4.22 -24.98 -9.55
C TYR A 467 4.73 -23.69 -10.18
N TRP A 468 4.46 -23.50 -11.47
CA TRP A 468 4.85 -22.30 -12.21
C TRP A 468 4.00 -22.09 -13.45
N TYR A 469 4.02 -20.86 -13.96
CA TYR A 469 3.52 -20.52 -15.28
C TYR A 469 4.70 -20.42 -16.26
N SER A 470 4.58 -21.09 -17.40
CA SER A 470 5.58 -21.03 -18.47
C SER A 470 5.12 -20.07 -19.56
N GLN A 471 5.86 -18.98 -19.74
CA GLN A 471 5.57 -18.02 -20.82
C GLN A 471 5.88 -18.58 -22.21
N LEU A 472 6.75 -19.60 -22.31
CA LEU A 472 7.15 -20.19 -23.60
C LEU A 472 5.98 -20.87 -24.32
N ASP A 473 5.11 -21.53 -23.57
CA ASP A 473 3.95 -22.26 -24.12
C ASP A 473 2.63 -21.83 -23.44
N THR A 474 2.67 -20.78 -22.62
CA THR A 474 1.53 -20.14 -21.98
C THR A 474 0.68 -21.07 -21.11
N ASN A 475 1.35 -22.01 -20.43
CA ASN A 475 0.70 -23.04 -19.62
C ASN A 475 1.14 -23.04 -18.16
N TRP A 476 0.27 -23.57 -17.30
CA TRP A 476 0.57 -23.87 -15.91
C TRP A 476 1.11 -25.28 -15.76
N TYR A 477 2.16 -25.41 -14.97
CA TYR A 477 2.83 -26.68 -14.65
C TYR A 477 2.82 -26.94 -13.14
N CYS A 478 2.83 -28.22 -12.81
CA CYS A 478 2.94 -28.69 -11.43
C CYS A 478 3.88 -29.89 -11.36
N HIS A 479 4.79 -29.87 -10.38
CA HIS A 479 5.73 -30.95 -10.08
C HIS A 479 5.42 -31.55 -8.72
N ASN A 480 5.09 -32.84 -8.68
CA ASN A 480 4.89 -33.60 -7.45
C ASN A 480 6.25 -33.97 -6.87
N ILE A 481 6.60 -33.42 -5.70
CA ILE A 481 7.92 -33.58 -5.08
C ILE A 481 8.18 -35.04 -4.71
N SER A 482 7.20 -35.71 -4.13
CA SER A 482 7.38 -37.11 -3.67
C SER A 482 7.40 -38.13 -4.80
N ALA A 483 6.62 -37.90 -5.85
CA ALA A 483 6.55 -38.80 -7.02
C ALA A 483 7.64 -38.48 -8.07
N GLY A 484 8.25 -37.30 -8.03
CA GLY A 484 9.23 -36.83 -9.02
C GLY A 484 8.64 -36.60 -10.42
N THR A 485 7.33 -36.39 -10.53
CA THR A 485 6.61 -36.24 -11.80
C THR A 485 6.17 -34.81 -12.05
N THR A 486 6.32 -34.34 -13.30
CA THR A 486 5.86 -33.03 -13.74
C THR A 486 4.72 -33.17 -14.73
N VAL A 487 3.68 -32.39 -14.56
CA VAL A 487 2.50 -32.37 -15.44
C VAL A 487 2.23 -30.97 -15.97
N ASN A 488 1.82 -30.87 -17.24
CA ASN A 488 1.22 -29.66 -17.79
C ASN A 488 -0.28 -29.70 -17.49
N LEU A 489 -0.73 -28.73 -16.70
CA LEU A 489 -2.10 -28.71 -16.17
C LEU A 489 -3.11 -28.15 -17.16
N THR A 490 -2.70 -27.27 -18.07
CA THR A 490 -3.63 -26.43 -18.84
C THR A 490 -3.64 -26.67 -20.35
N ALA A 491 -2.64 -27.32 -20.92
CA ALA A 491 -2.50 -27.51 -22.36
C ALA A 491 -3.71 -28.18 -23.07
N LYS A 492 -4.48 -29.01 -22.35
CA LYS A 492 -5.61 -29.76 -22.91
C LYS A 492 -6.97 -29.11 -22.68
N LEU A 493 -7.02 -27.91 -22.07
CA LEU A 493 -8.28 -27.29 -21.64
C LEU A 493 -9.00 -26.51 -22.76
N GLY A 494 -8.32 -26.24 -23.88
CA GLY A 494 -8.89 -25.54 -25.03
C GLY A 494 -9.19 -24.06 -24.76
N VAL A 495 -8.61 -23.47 -23.72
CA VAL A 495 -8.68 -22.04 -23.36
C VAL A 495 -7.28 -21.51 -23.11
N SER A 496 -7.06 -20.21 -23.37
CA SER A 496 -5.79 -19.55 -23.07
C SER A 496 -5.76 -19.08 -21.62
N PHE A 497 -4.62 -19.26 -20.97
CA PHE A 497 -4.28 -18.66 -19.67
C PHE A 497 -3.33 -17.48 -19.83
N ASP A 498 -2.91 -17.17 -21.07
CA ASP A 498 -2.16 -15.97 -21.41
C ASP A 498 -3.06 -14.73 -21.46
N ASN A 499 -2.58 -13.63 -20.87
CA ASN A 499 -3.29 -12.36 -20.79
C ASN A 499 -2.76 -11.38 -21.87
N PRO A 500 -3.39 -11.28 -23.03
CA PRO A 500 -2.94 -10.40 -24.10
C PRO A 500 -3.15 -8.90 -23.79
N ASP A 501 -3.83 -8.57 -22.70
CA ASP A 501 -3.98 -7.18 -22.25
C ASP A 501 -2.70 -6.63 -21.61
N VAL A 502 -1.74 -7.51 -21.26
CA VAL A 502 -0.37 -7.15 -20.89
C VAL A 502 0.45 -7.03 -22.16
N ASP A 503 0.56 -5.82 -22.67
CA ASP A 503 1.22 -5.51 -23.96
C ASP A 503 2.66 -5.01 -23.82
N SER A 504 3.27 -5.21 -22.64
CA SER A 504 4.70 -5.01 -22.40
C SER A 504 5.49 -6.29 -22.69
N PRO A 505 6.76 -6.21 -23.12
CA PRO A 505 7.57 -7.39 -23.43
C PRO A 505 7.98 -8.23 -22.19
N ASN A 506 7.57 -7.89 -20.98
CA ASN A 506 7.87 -8.63 -19.77
C ASN A 506 7.17 -9.99 -19.71
N GLY A 507 7.77 -10.94 -19.01
CA GLY A 507 7.62 -12.34 -19.32
C GLY A 507 6.57 -13.18 -18.61
N LEU A 508 5.62 -12.65 -17.80
CA LEU A 508 4.60 -13.49 -17.16
C LEU A 508 3.19 -12.89 -17.31
N HIS A 509 2.52 -13.29 -18.36
CA HIS A 509 1.22 -12.75 -18.78
C HIS A 509 0.06 -13.68 -18.40
N HIS A 510 -0.11 -14.05 -17.15
CA HIS A 510 -1.26 -14.85 -16.70
C HIS A 510 -2.32 -14.00 -15.98
N TYR A 511 -3.56 -14.50 -15.91
CA TYR A 511 -4.70 -13.79 -15.30
C TYR A 511 -4.73 -13.85 -13.77
N GLY A 512 -3.78 -14.47 -13.11
CA GLY A 512 -3.66 -14.59 -11.66
C GLY A 512 -3.06 -15.92 -11.24
N GLY A 513 -2.45 -15.97 -10.06
CA GLY A 513 -1.89 -17.18 -9.49
C GLY A 513 -2.94 -18.15 -8.93
N PRO A 514 -2.56 -19.41 -8.66
CA PRO A 514 -3.46 -20.41 -8.10
C PRO A 514 -3.93 -20.08 -6.69
N THR A 515 -5.19 -20.43 -6.40
CA THR A 515 -5.71 -20.54 -5.04
C THR A 515 -5.80 -22.01 -4.67
N TRP A 516 -5.05 -22.44 -3.65
CA TRP A 516 -5.01 -23.83 -3.20
C TRP A 516 -6.21 -24.17 -2.30
N LEU A 517 -6.72 -25.41 -2.42
CA LEU A 517 -7.80 -25.97 -1.62
C LEU A 517 -7.39 -27.30 -0.98
N GLY A 518 -7.92 -27.57 0.20
CA GLY A 518 -7.56 -28.77 0.98
C GLY A 518 -6.10 -28.69 1.43
N GLU A 519 -5.52 -29.81 1.74
CA GLU A 519 -4.08 -29.94 2.02
C GLU A 519 -3.31 -30.19 0.71
N ASP A 520 -3.22 -29.16 -0.15
CA ASP A 520 -2.70 -29.22 -1.52
C ASP A 520 -3.45 -30.23 -2.42
N GLU A 521 -4.74 -30.47 -2.15
CA GLU A 521 -5.51 -31.48 -2.90
C GLU A 521 -5.95 -31.00 -4.29
N CYS A 522 -6.20 -29.70 -4.44
CA CYS A 522 -6.46 -29.09 -5.73
C CYS A 522 -6.19 -27.59 -5.74
N MET A 523 -6.17 -27.01 -6.92
CA MET A 523 -5.97 -25.58 -7.13
C MET A 523 -7.07 -24.97 -8.01
N LEU A 524 -7.38 -23.70 -7.75
CA LEU A 524 -8.25 -22.88 -8.57
C LEU A 524 -7.38 -21.92 -9.36
N ILE A 525 -7.45 -21.97 -10.69
CA ILE A 525 -6.70 -21.08 -11.58
C ILE A 525 -7.70 -20.31 -12.45
N PRO A 526 -7.63 -18.96 -12.56
CA PRO A 526 -8.47 -18.21 -13.48
C PRO A 526 -7.89 -18.22 -14.90
N ASP A 527 -8.76 -18.37 -15.91
CA ASP A 527 -8.50 -17.88 -17.26
C ASP A 527 -8.99 -16.42 -17.38
N ARG A 528 -9.17 -15.86 -18.56
CA ARG A 528 -9.72 -14.51 -18.76
C ARG A 528 -11.04 -14.33 -18.02
N TYR A 529 -11.95 -15.29 -18.10
CA TYR A 529 -13.33 -15.19 -17.67
C TYR A 529 -13.70 -16.11 -16.51
N ASP A 530 -13.26 -17.36 -16.60
CA ASP A 530 -13.75 -18.45 -15.75
C ASP A 530 -12.70 -18.95 -14.77
N ILE A 531 -13.13 -19.70 -13.75
CA ILE A 531 -12.28 -20.34 -12.77
C ILE A 531 -12.24 -21.84 -13.03
N TRP A 532 -11.04 -22.38 -13.12
CA TRP A 532 -10.77 -23.80 -13.32
C TRP A 532 -10.33 -24.45 -12.01
N LYS A 533 -10.95 -25.58 -11.68
CA LYS A 533 -10.53 -26.44 -10.57
C LYS A 533 -9.70 -27.58 -11.13
N LEU A 534 -8.42 -27.65 -10.73
CA LEU A 534 -7.41 -28.56 -11.28
C LEU A 534 -6.85 -29.46 -10.19
N ASP A 535 -6.73 -30.75 -10.51
CA ASP A 535 -5.93 -31.71 -9.74
C ASP A 535 -4.44 -31.46 -10.03
N PRO A 536 -3.59 -31.28 -9.00
CA PRO A 536 -2.17 -30.94 -9.21
C PRO A 536 -1.37 -32.07 -9.88
N ASP A 537 -1.83 -33.32 -9.85
CA ASP A 537 -1.25 -34.45 -10.61
C ASP A 537 -1.82 -34.57 -12.02
N GLY A 538 -2.69 -33.64 -12.46
CA GLY A 538 -3.29 -33.61 -13.79
C GLY A 538 -4.40 -34.67 -14.00
N LYS A 539 -4.91 -35.32 -12.95
CA LYS A 539 -5.94 -36.37 -13.05
C LYS A 539 -7.29 -35.82 -13.46
N SER A 540 -7.61 -34.59 -13.10
CA SER A 540 -8.86 -33.95 -13.44
C SER A 540 -8.71 -32.44 -13.61
N ALA A 541 -9.51 -31.88 -14.50
CA ALA A 541 -9.63 -30.45 -14.73
C ALA A 541 -11.07 -30.11 -15.10
N VAL A 542 -11.71 -29.18 -14.39
CA VAL A 542 -13.09 -28.80 -14.63
C VAL A 542 -13.25 -27.28 -14.56
N CYS A 543 -14.00 -26.71 -15.50
CA CYS A 543 -14.43 -25.30 -15.41
C CYS A 543 -15.47 -25.18 -14.27
N LEU A 544 -15.05 -24.65 -13.14
CA LEU A 544 -15.86 -24.57 -11.92
C LEU A 544 -17.08 -23.66 -12.12
N THR A 545 -16.93 -22.56 -12.87
CA THR A 545 -17.96 -21.57 -13.20
C THR A 545 -18.82 -21.94 -14.39
N LYS A 546 -18.68 -23.16 -14.95
CA LYS A 546 -19.42 -23.69 -16.10
C LYS A 546 -19.38 -22.82 -17.35
N GLY A 547 -18.33 -22.04 -17.58
CA GLY A 547 -18.20 -21.15 -18.74
C GLY A 547 -19.14 -19.94 -18.71
N GLU A 548 -19.75 -19.63 -17.58
CA GLU A 548 -20.66 -18.49 -17.44
C GLU A 548 -19.94 -17.16 -17.71
N GLY A 549 -18.69 -17.05 -17.22
CA GLY A 549 -17.87 -15.86 -17.45
C GLY A 549 -17.65 -15.62 -18.94
N ARG A 550 -17.17 -16.62 -19.67
CA ARG A 550 -16.92 -16.53 -21.13
C ARG A 550 -18.20 -16.26 -21.91
N ARG A 551 -19.31 -16.90 -21.52
CA ARG A 551 -20.61 -16.72 -22.21
C ARG A 551 -21.14 -15.29 -22.12
N LYS A 552 -20.85 -14.58 -20.99
CA LYS A 552 -21.39 -13.24 -20.72
C LYS A 552 -20.34 -12.12 -20.78
N GLY A 553 -19.06 -12.43 -20.96
CA GLY A 553 -17.98 -11.43 -20.87
C GLY A 553 -17.67 -10.97 -19.45
N LEU A 554 -17.87 -11.88 -18.46
CA LEU A 554 -17.63 -11.61 -17.04
C LEU A 554 -16.32 -12.21 -16.58
N GLN A 555 -15.50 -11.43 -15.92
CA GLN A 555 -14.28 -11.92 -15.28
C GLN A 555 -14.59 -12.32 -13.83
N PHE A 556 -14.42 -13.59 -13.48
CA PHE A 556 -14.51 -14.09 -12.11
C PHE A 556 -13.11 -14.24 -11.50
N ARG A 557 -12.90 -13.74 -10.29
CA ARG A 557 -11.64 -13.89 -9.54
C ARG A 557 -11.93 -14.28 -8.10
N VAL A 558 -11.18 -15.24 -7.55
CA VAL A 558 -11.34 -15.66 -6.15
C VAL A 558 -10.85 -14.55 -5.23
N MET A 559 -11.69 -14.16 -4.28
CA MET A 559 -11.36 -13.14 -3.29
C MET A 559 -10.76 -13.77 -2.02
N GLY A 560 -9.85 -13.05 -1.38
CA GLY A 560 -9.24 -13.43 -0.10
C GLY A 560 -10.06 -13.10 1.16
N LEU A 561 -11.35 -12.75 1.02
CA LEU A 561 -12.15 -12.18 2.11
C LEU A 561 -12.37 -13.10 3.33
N ASP A 562 -12.28 -14.41 3.14
CA ASP A 562 -12.44 -15.39 4.21
C ASP A 562 -11.09 -15.84 4.83
N ALA A 563 -10.00 -15.17 4.49
CA ALA A 563 -8.72 -15.40 5.14
C ALA A 563 -8.71 -14.74 6.51
N LEU A 564 -8.45 -15.50 7.59
CA LEU A 564 -8.18 -14.91 8.89
C LEU A 564 -6.84 -14.18 8.85
N GLU A 565 -6.85 -12.92 9.15
CA GLU A 565 -5.64 -12.16 9.47
C GLU A 565 -5.12 -12.58 10.85
N ASP A 566 -4.48 -13.74 10.94
CA ASP A 566 -3.55 -13.96 12.04
C ASP A 566 -2.27 -13.20 11.70
N SER A 567 -2.00 -12.19 12.46
CA SER A 567 -0.84 -11.27 12.36
C SER A 567 0.47 -11.94 12.77
N HIS A 568 0.69 -13.20 12.32
CA HIS A 568 1.97 -13.88 12.52
C HIS A 568 2.91 -13.53 11.39
N TRP A 569 4.15 -13.35 11.74
CA TRP A 569 5.28 -13.06 10.85
C TRP A 569 5.42 -14.06 9.70
N TYR A 570 5.02 -15.29 9.97
CA TYR A 570 4.88 -16.34 8.99
C TYR A 570 3.40 -16.52 8.75
N GLN A 571 2.96 -16.14 7.58
CA GLN A 571 1.58 -16.35 7.15
C GLN A 571 1.18 -17.77 7.51
N GLN A 572 0.24 -17.92 8.42
CA GLN A 572 -0.49 -19.18 8.50
C GLN A 572 -1.22 -19.26 7.17
N ILE A 573 -0.68 -20.07 6.26
CA ILE A 573 -1.35 -20.42 5.05
C ILE A 573 -2.53 -21.27 5.49
N ARG A 574 -3.69 -20.64 5.64
CA ARG A 574 -4.90 -21.37 5.92
C ARG A 574 -5.34 -22.05 4.66
N HIS A 575 -5.43 -23.34 4.74
CA HIS A 575 -6.04 -24.13 3.69
C HIS A 575 -7.50 -23.77 3.60
N ARG A 576 -7.94 -23.34 2.42
CA ARG A 576 -9.36 -23.26 2.13
C ARG A 576 -9.89 -24.68 2.06
N PRO A 577 -11.07 -24.98 2.67
CA PRO A 577 -11.66 -26.31 2.59
C PRO A 577 -11.79 -26.78 1.14
N LEU A 578 -11.53 -28.05 0.88
CA LEU A 578 -11.70 -28.65 -0.44
C LEU A 578 -13.12 -28.47 -0.98
N LYS A 579 -14.10 -28.53 -0.06
CA LYS A 579 -15.51 -28.27 -0.32
C LYS A 579 -15.97 -27.14 0.59
N GLY A 580 -16.34 -26.02 0.01
CA GLY A 580 -16.75 -24.86 0.79
C GLY A 580 -17.21 -23.72 -0.10
N SER A 581 -17.75 -22.69 0.51
CA SER A 581 -18.13 -21.48 -0.19
C SER A 581 -16.92 -20.59 -0.42
N ILE A 582 -16.76 -20.11 -1.64
CA ILE A 582 -15.79 -19.07 -2.01
C ILE A 582 -16.50 -17.80 -2.44
N ARG A 583 -15.86 -16.66 -2.23
CA ARG A 583 -16.31 -15.36 -2.71
C ARG A 583 -15.53 -14.98 -3.96
N LEU A 584 -16.23 -14.31 -4.87
CA LEU A 584 -15.68 -13.89 -6.16
C LEU A 584 -15.83 -12.39 -6.31
N SER A 585 -14.84 -11.73 -6.89
CA SER A 585 -15.06 -10.45 -7.56
C SER A 585 -15.54 -10.73 -8.97
N VAL A 586 -16.40 -9.86 -9.47
CA VAL A 586 -16.99 -9.93 -10.81
C VAL A 586 -16.73 -8.61 -11.50
N PHE A 587 -16.26 -8.66 -12.74
CA PHE A 587 -16.10 -7.51 -13.61
C PHE A 587 -16.70 -7.80 -14.97
N ASP A 588 -17.60 -6.93 -15.44
CA ASP A 588 -18.23 -7.04 -16.76
C ASP A 588 -17.42 -6.22 -17.77
N GLU A 589 -16.78 -6.89 -18.73
CA GLU A 589 -16.00 -6.24 -19.78
C GLU A 589 -16.85 -5.45 -20.79
N ASN A 590 -18.17 -5.69 -20.83
CA ASN A 590 -19.05 -4.98 -21.76
C ASN A 590 -19.52 -3.65 -21.18
N THR A 591 -19.91 -3.64 -19.90
CA THR A 591 -20.48 -2.47 -19.21
C THR A 591 -19.50 -1.77 -18.28
N MET A 592 -18.33 -2.37 -18.00
CA MET A 592 -17.34 -1.93 -17.02
C MET A 592 -17.87 -1.95 -15.57
N GLU A 593 -18.95 -2.64 -15.30
CA GLU A 593 -19.54 -2.78 -13.98
C GLU A 593 -18.73 -3.74 -13.10
N TYR A 594 -18.73 -3.45 -11.82
CA TYR A 594 -18.13 -4.29 -10.78
C TYR A 594 -19.19 -4.90 -9.89
N GLY A 595 -18.87 -6.07 -9.33
CA GLY A 595 -19.76 -6.74 -8.39
C GLY A 595 -19.07 -7.89 -7.66
N PHE A 596 -19.91 -8.70 -7.05
CA PHE A 596 -19.45 -9.84 -6.26
C PHE A 596 -20.24 -11.09 -6.61
N GLY A 597 -19.61 -12.24 -6.36
CA GLY A 597 -20.22 -13.54 -6.51
C GLY A 597 -19.90 -14.47 -5.36
N ARG A 598 -20.68 -15.55 -5.24
CA ARG A 598 -20.38 -16.66 -4.35
C ARG A 598 -20.72 -17.98 -5.03
N MET A 599 -19.96 -19.00 -4.71
CA MET A 599 -20.21 -20.36 -5.18
C MET A 599 -19.58 -21.39 -4.27
N ASN A 600 -20.03 -22.65 -4.40
CA ASN A 600 -19.42 -23.77 -3.69
C ASN A 600 -18.36 -24.45 -4.59
N THR A 601 -17.23 -24.87 -4.00
CA THR A 601 -16.14 -25.53 -4.73
C THR A 601 -16.34 -27.05 -4.90
N ALA A 602 -17.42 -27.62 -4.34
CA ALA A 602 -17.66 -29.06 -4.39
C ALA A 602 -17.95 -29.60 -5.81
N ALA A 603 -18.67 -28.82 -6.63
CA ALA A 603 -19.02 -29.18 -8.00
C ALA A 603 -19.15 -27.94 -8.89
N PRO A 604 -18.95 -28.08 -10.20
CA PRO A 604 -19.19 -27.00 -11.15
C PRO A 604 -20.61 -26.48 -11.09
N ALA A 605 -20.75 -25.15 -10.98
CA ALA A 605 -22.04 -24.47 -10.94
C ALA A 605 -21.91 -23.06 -11.55
N VAL A 606 -23.04 -22.50 -12.00
CA VAL A 606 -23.09 -21.06 -12.27
C VAL A 606 -23.02 -20.34 -10.93
N PRO A 607 -22.08 -19.38 -10.74
CA PRO A 607 -22.05 -18.60 -9.51
C PRO A 607 -23.32 -17.81 -9.29
N GLU A 608 -23.69 -17.58 -8.04
CA GLU A 608 -24.62 -16.51 -7.70
C GLU A 608 -23.82 -15.21 -7.70
N TYR A 609 -24.21 -14.21 -8.51
CA TYR A 609 -23.48 -12.96 -8.66
C TYR A 609 -24.38 -11.80 -9.03
N PHE A 610 -23.85 -10.59 -8.86
CA PHE A 610 -24.42 -9.33 -9.35
C PHE A 610 -23.30 -8.40 -9.83
N THR A 611 -23.66 -7.40 -10.66
CA THR A 611 -22.82 -6.25 -11.01
C THR A 611 -23.63 -4.96 -10.85
N GLU A 612 -22.96 -3.86 -10.55
CA GLU A 612 -23.54 -2.51 -10.43
C GLU A 612 -22.62 -1.48 -11.11
N PRO A 613 -23.18 -0.37 -11.64
CA PRO A 613 -22.42 0.73 -12.24
C PRO A 613 -21.73 1.62 -11.18
N VAL A 614 -20.98 1.00 -10.29
CA VAL A 614 -20.25 1.64 -9.17
C VAL A 614 -18.88 1.04 -8.99
N MET A 615 -18.02 1.74 -8.27
CA MET A 615 -16.75 1.21 -7.77
C MET A 615 -16.88 0.79 -6.33
N PHE A 616 -16.33 -0.38 -6.01
CA PHE A 616 -16.23 -0.89 -4.65
C PHE A 616 -14.81 -0.81 -4.13
N LYS A 617 -14.63 -0.52 -2.84
CA LYS A 617 -13.33 -0.62 -2.16
C LYS A 617 -13.50 -0.96 -0.68
N GLY A 618 -12.40 -1.30 0.00
CA GLY A 618 -12.38 -1.55 1.44
C GLY A 618 -13.32 -2.67 1.89
N VAL A 619 -13.57 -3.65 1.00
CA VAL A 619 -14.45 -4.79 1.30
C VAL A 619 -13.81 -5.62 2.41
N SER A 620 -14.49 -5.73 3.54
CA SER A 620 -14.02 -6.40 4.75
C SER A 620 -15.07 -7.38 5.26
N LYS A 621 -14.66 -8.61 5.54
CA LYS A 621 -15.49 -9.68 6.05
C LYS A 621 -14.65 -10.53 7.00
N VAL A 622 -15.26 -11.11 8.01
CA VAL A 622 -14.63 -12.09 8.88
C VAL A 622 -15.19 -13.48 8.63
N GLU A 623 -14.36 -14.49 8.86
CA GLU A 623 -14.75 -15.89 8.70
C GLU A 623 -15.90 -16.26 9.65
N GLY A 624 -16.83 -17.09 9.18
CA GLY A 624 -17.98 -17.54 9.97
C GLY A 624 -19.07 -16.48 10.22
N ASN A 625 -18.91 -15.26 9.68
CA ASN A 625 -19.92 -14.20 9.80
C ASN A 625 -20.38 -13.73 8.42
N ASP A 626 -21.66 -13.46 8.25
CA ASP A 626 -22.21 -13.00 6.96
C ASP A 626 -22.11 -11.48 6.77
N LEU A 627 -21.73 -10.72 7.80
CA LEU A 627 -21.56 -9.30 7.70
C LEU A 627 -20.36 -8.94 6.82
N ILE A 628 -20.61 -8.09 5.83
CA ILE A 628 -19.61 -7.49 4.95
C ILE A 628 -19.71 -5.98 5.12
N ALA A 629 -18.59 -5.33 5.46
CA ALA A 629 -18.45 -3.89 5.41
C ALA A 629 -17.70 -3.50 4.13
N TYR A 630 -18.16 -2.45 3.45
CA TYR A 630 -17.57 -2.02 2.19
C TYR A 630 -17.84 -0.55 1.92
N GLN A 631 -17.14 0.01 0.96
CA GLN A 631 -17.42 1.34 0.42
C GLN A 631 -17.83 1.21 -1.02
N LYS A 632 -18.83 1.99 -1.45
CA LYS A 632 -19.18 2.15 -2.86
C LYS A 632 -19.42 3.60 -3.22
N GLY A 633 -19.17 3.93 -4.49
CA GLY A 633 -19.38 5.24 -5.07
C GLY A 633 -19.27 5.17 -6.59
N ASP A 634 -19.65 6.26 -7.25
CA ASP A 634 -19.53 6.44 -8.69
C ASP A 634 -19.06 7.86 -9.01
N PHE A 635 -19.02 8.23 -10.29
CA PHE A 635 -18.56 9.55 -10.68
C PHE A 635 -19.38 10.69 -10.04
N ARG A 636 -20.67 10.47 -9.76
CA ARG A 636 -21.59 11.44 -9.14
C ARG A 636 -21.71 11.29 -7.61
N HIS A 637 -21.28 10.19 -7.06
CA HIS A 637 -21.40 9.89 -5.64
C HIS A 637 -20.05 9.51 -5.05
N PRO A 638 -19.58 10.20 -3.99
CA PRO A 638 -18.34 9.84 -3.33
C PRO A 638 -18.46 8.46 -2.69
N TYR A 639 -17.31 7.89 -2.32
CA TYR A 639 -17.32 6.65 -1.55
C TYR A 639 -17.97 6.86 -0.19
N ASP A 640 -19.11 6.21 0.04
CA ASP A 640 -19.75 6.06 1.33
C ASP A 640 -19.55 4.67 1.91
N VAL A 641 -19.64 4.53 3.24
CA VAL A 641 -19.53 3.26 3.97
C VAL A 641 -20.88 2.57 4.03
N TYR A 642 -20.89 1.28 3.75
CA TYR A 642 -22.06 0.41 3.79
C TYR A 642 -21.75 -0.87 4.56
N ILE A 643 -22.81 -1.52 5.07
CA ILE A 643 -22.78 -2.90 5.55
C ILE A 643 -23.91 -3.70 4.92
N THR A 644 -23.67 -4.99 4.70
CA THR A 644 -24.70 -5.98 4.30
C THR A 644 -24.55 -7.24 5.14
N ARG A 645 -25.65 -8.01 5.29
CA ARG A 645 -25.70 -9.30 6.00
C ARG A 645 -26.30 -10.42 5.15
N ASP A 646 -26.74 -10.12 3.95
CA ASP A 646 -27.46 -11.00 3.05
C ASP A 646 -26.82 -11.07 1.66
N PHE A 647 -25.50 -10.96 1.63
CA PHE A 647 -24.73 -10.98 0.39
C PHE A 647 -25.21 -9.94 -0.64
N PHE A 648 -25.31 -8.68 -0.20
CA PHE A 648 -25.68 -7.51 -1.02
C PHE A 648 -27.13 -7.46 -1.52
N THR A 649 -28.01 -8.36 -1.09
CA THR A 649 -29.46 -8.26 -1.40
C THR A 649 -30.04 -6.99 -0.80
N SER A 650 -29.62 -6.63 0.41
CA SER A 650 -29.87 -5.33 1.03
C SER A 650 -28.58 -4.76 1.66
N SER A 651 -28.53 -3.45 1.80
CA SER A 651 -27.37 -2.77 2.36
C SER A 651 -27.74 -1.52 3.14
N ASP A 652 -27.22 -1.41 4.35
CA ASP A 652 -27.37 -0.21 5.17
C ASP A 652 -26.27 0.80 4.83
N LYS A 653 -26.63 1.98 4.38
CA LYS A 653 -25.71 3.12 4.18
C LYS A 653 -25.41 3.75 5.52
N LEU A 654 -24.14 3.82 5.92
CA LEU A 654 -23.70 4.33 7.21
C LEU A 654 -23.19 5.77 7.18
N THR A 655 -22.73 6.26 6.02
CA THR A 655 -22.22 7.63 5.87
C THR A 655 -22.90 8.36 4.72
N ALA A 656 -22.84 9.68 4.75
CA ALA A 656 -23.30 10.54 3.66
C ALA A 656 -22.34 11.72 3.55
N VAL A 657 -21.11 11.45 3.01
CA VAL A 657 -20.08 12.47 2.89
C VAL A 657 -20.40 13.44 1.74
N ASN A 658 -19.97 14.70 1.88
CA ASN A 658 -20.09 15.75 0.88
C ASN A 658 -21.54 16.07 0.43
N PRO A 659 -22.50 16.28 1.34
CA PRO A 659 -23.86 16.63 0.94
C PRO A 659 -23.94 17.94 0.15
N GLN A 660 -22.96 18.84 0.30
CA GLN A 660 -22.82 20.08 -0.45
C GLN A 660 -22.59 19.86 -1.96
N MET A 661 -22.24 18.65 -2.40
CA MET A 661 -22.04 18.29 -3.80
C MET A 661 -23.27 18.63 -4.68
N SER A 662 -24.46 18.52 -4.10
CA SER A 662 -25.72 18.88 -4.77
C SER A 662 -25.84 20.37 -5.18
N GLN A 663 -24.97 21.24 -4.64
CA GLN A 663 -24.95 22.70 -4.95
C GLN A 663 -24.06 23.03 -6.16
N TYR A 664 -23.31 22.06 -6.65
CA TYR A 664 -22.34 22.27 -7.74
C TYR A 664 -22.78 21.57 -9.01
N LEU A 665 -22.46 22.19 -10.15
CA LEU A 665 -22.50 21.50 -11.42
C LEU A 665 -21.51 20.34 -11.38
N TRP A 666 -21.91 19.21 -11.88
CA TRP A 666 -21.09 18.02 -11.93
C TRP A 666 -20.92 17.55 -13.37
N GLY A 667 -21.16 16.32 -13.66
CA GLY A 667 -21.11 15.79 -15.02
C GLY A 667 -21.41 14.28 -15.00
N ASP A 668 -21.32 13.71 -16.19
CA ASP A 668 -21.54 12.28 -16.40
C ASP A 668 -20.31 11.63 -17.04
N ALA A 669 -20.11 10.35 -16.77
CA ALA A 669 -19.10 9.51 -17.41
C ALA A 669 -19.77 8.51 -18.34
N HIS A 670 -19.32 8.46 -19.61
CA HIS A 670 -19.90 7.61 -20.65
C HIS A 670 -18.81 6.70 -21.24
N LEU A 671 -19.12 5.39 -21.36
CA LEU A 671 -18.29 4.49 -22.13
C LEU A 671 -18.48 4.80 -23.63
N VAL A 672 -17.37 5.05 -24.32
CA VAL A 672 -17.36 5.30 -25.77
C VAL A 672 -16.47 4.30 -26.48
N SER A 673 -16.67 4.13 -27.77
CA SER A 673 -15.87 3.22 -28.59
C SER A 673 -15.59 3.82 -29.98
N TRP A 674 -14.47 3.43 -30.57
CA TRP A 674 -14.08 3.76 -31.93
C TRP A 674 -13.17 2.69 -32.51
N THR A 675 -12.80 2.88 -33.75
CA THR A 675 -11.78 2.07 -34.42
C THR A 675 -10.55 2.94 -34.68
N ALA A 676 -9.39 2.48 -34.23
CA ALA A 676 -8.12 3.17 -34.47
C ALA A 676 -7.74 3.15 -35.97
N TYR A 677 -6.75 3.95 -36.38
CA TYR A 677 -6.32 4.05 -37.79
C TYR A 677 -5.84 2.71 -38.38
N ASP A 678 -5.29 1.85 -37.53
CA ASP A 678 -4.84 0.50 -37.92
C ASP A 678 -5.95 -0.57 -37.92
N GLY A 679 -7.20 -0.18 -37.62
CA GLY A 679 -8.35 -1.10 -37.51
C GLY A 679 -8.59 -1.69 -36.13
N THR A 680 -7.78 -1.37 -35.11
CA THR A 680 -7.95 -1.87 -33.74
C THR A 680 -9.21 -1.30 -33.09
N PRO A 681 -10.15 -2.13 -32.55
CA PRO A 681 -11.29 -1.63 -31.81
C PRO A 681 -10.84 -1.18 -30.42
N LEU A 682 -11.23 0.04 -30.02
CA LEU A 682 -10.83 0.67 -28.77
C LEU A 682 -12.04 1.19 -27.98
N LYS A 683 -11.86 1.35 -26.68
CA LYS A 683 -12.80 1.98 -25.75
C LYS A 683 -12.15 3.15 -25.04
N GLY A 684 -12.99 4.06 -24.51
CA GLY A 684 -12.57 5.19 -23.72
C GLY A 684 -13.69 5.69 -22.83
N ILE A 685 -13.39 6.66 -22.00
CA ILE A 685 -14.37 7.35 -21.15
C ILE A 685 -14.52 8.79 -21.65
N LEU A 686 -15.76 9.22 -21.91
CA LEU A 686 -16.10 10.60 -22.21
C LEU A 686 -16.84 11.19 -21.02
N TYR A 687 -16.23 12.19 -20.37
CA TYR A 687 -16.86 12.97 -19.30
C TYR A 687 -17.49 14.24 -19.90
N THR A 688 -18.76 14.47 -19.58
CA THR A 688 -19.52 15.61 -20.11
C THR A 688 -20.11 16.47 -18.98
N PRO A 689 -20.26 17.79 -19.17
CA PRO A 689 -20.94 18.67 -18.21
C PRO A 689 -22.39 18.25 -17.93
N GLU A 690 -22.86 18.44 -16.68
CA GLU A 690 -24.25 18.16 -16.28
C GLU A 690 -25.29 18.98 -17.07
N ASN A 691 -24.95 20.24 -17.38
CA ASN A 691 -25.79 21.19 -18.12
C ASN A 691 -25.40 21.28 -19.58
N LEU A 692 -24.94 20.17 -20.19
CA LEU A 692 -24.53 20.12 -21.60
C LEU A 692 -25.68 20.52 -22.51
N ASP A 693 -25.45 21.55 -23.38
CA ASP A 693 -26.31 21.84 -24.52
C ASP A 693 -25.82 21.01 -25.72
N PRO A 694 -26.63 20.12 -26.30
CA PRO A 694 -26.25 19.32 -27.46
C PRO A 694 -25.91 20.15 -28.71
N ASN A 695 -26.40 21.42 -28.78
CA ASN A 695 -26.12 22.37 -29.85
C ASN A 695 -24.98 23.35 -29.49
N GLY A 696 -24.41 23.22 -28.30
CA GLY A 696 -23.31 24.03 -27.83
C GLY A 696 -22.00 23.69 -28.50
N SER A 697 -20.95 24.43 -28.13
CA SER A 697 -19.58 24.19 -28.62
C SER A 697 -18.63 24.16 -27.42
N TYR A 698 -18.14 22.99 -27.07
CA TYR A 698 -17.34 22.76 -25.87
C TYR A 698 -15.90 22.42 -26.23
N PRO A 699 -14.90 23.00 -25.51
CA PRO A 699 -13.52 22.58 -25.62
C PRO A 699 -13.33 21.18 -24.99
N MET A 700 -12.41 20.39 -25.56
CA MET A 700 -12.09 19.06 -25.06
C MET A 700 -10.65 19.00 -24.56
N ILE A 701 -10.45 18.37 -23.38
CA ILE A 701 -9.13 17.96 -22.90
C ILE A 701 -9.04 16.44 -23.01
N VAL A 702 -8.04 15.94 -23.72
CA VAL A 702 -7.75 14.51 -23.82
C VAL A 702 -6.68 14.16 -22.80
N TYR A 703 -7.04 13.36 -21.80
CA TYR A 703 -6.13 12.84 -20.77
C TYR A 703 -5.83 11.38 -21.04
N PHE A 704 -4.59 10.97 -20.91
CA PHE A 704 -4.21 9.59 -21.17
C PHE A 704 -3.01 9.12 -20.35
N TYR A 705 -2.92 7.80 -20.19
CA TYR A 705 -1.78 7.12 -19.59
C TYR A 705 -1.56 5.74 -20.25
N GLU A 706 -2.46 4.80 -20.01
CA GLU A 706 -2.53 3.46 -20.62
C GLU A 706 -4.02 3.08 -20.80
N ARG A 707 -4.47 1.91 -20.32
CA ARG A 707 -5.90 1.55 -20.29
C ARG A 707 -6.58 2.13 -19.07
N ASN A 708 -7.75 2.71 -19.21
CA ASN A 708 -8.48 3.43 -18.16
C ASN A 708 -9.96 3.09 -18.08
N THR A 709 -10.56 2.42 -19.07
CA THR A 709 -12.02 2.19 -19.12
C THR A 709 -12.56 1.44 -17.92
N GLN A 710 -11.77 0.58 -17.29
CA GLN A 710 -12.13 -0.07 -16.04
C GLN A 710 -12.42 0.91 -14.88
N ASN A 711 -12.07 2.19 -15.01
CA ASN A 711 -12.33 3.25 -14.03
C ASN A 711 -13.58 4.08 -14.36
N LEU A 712 -14.45 3.64 -15.29
CA LEU A 712 -15.64 4.37 -15.74
C LEU A 712 -16.48 4.95 -14.60
N PHE A 713 -16.67 4.17 -13.55
CA PHE A 713 -17.50 4.55 -12.40
C PHE A 713 -16.69 5.12 -11.22
N SER A 714 -15.40 5.43 -11.40
CA SER A 714 -14.58 5.92 -10.28
C SER A 714 -15.03 7.30 -9.80
N PRO A 715 -15.26 7.49 -8.48
CA PRO A 715 -15.52 8.81 -7.92
C PRO A 715 -14.36 9.78 -8.16
N SER A 716 -14.69 10.99 -8.60
CA SER A 716 -13.72 12.05 -8.85
C SER A 716 -13.92 13.22 -7.88
N ASN A 717 -13.37 13.09 -6.67
CA ASN A 717 -13.46 14.17 -5.68
C ASN A 717 -12.61 15.37 -6.08
N PRO A 718 -13.13 16.61 -5.97
CA PRO A 718 -12.33 17.82 -6.17
C PRO A 718 -11.16 17.84 -5.19
N ALA A 719 -9.97 17.99 -5.73
CA ALA A 719 -8.74 18.06 -4.93
C ALA A 719 -7.65 18.82 -5.68
N PRO A 720 -6.71 19.46 -4.98
CA PRO A 720 -5.54 20.04 -5.60
C PRO A 720 -4.75 18.99 -6.37
N SER A 721 -4.39 19.29 -7.61
CA SER A 721 -3.69 18.38 -8.50
C SER A 721 -2.29 18.04 -7.98
N ARG A 722 -1.99 16.75 -7.93
CA ARG A 722 -0.61 16.31 -7.69
C ARG A 722 0.23 16.31 -8.97
N SER A 723 -0.43 16.19 -10.14
CA SER A 723 0.24 16.14 -11.45
C SER A 723 -0.72 16.13 -12.65
N VAL A 724 -2.00 15.77 -12.44
CA VAL A 724 -2.97 15.56 -13.51
C VAL A 724 -4.24 16.39 -13.29
N ILE A 725 -5.03 16.62 -14.34
CA ILE A 725 -6.31 17.31 -14.25
C ILE A 725 -7.31 16.55 -13.37
N ASN A 726 -8.23 17.26 -12.72
CA ASN A 726 -9.36 16.67 -12.00
C ASN A 726 -10.61 16.70 -12.90
N TYR A 727 -11.11 15.54 -13.31
CA TYR A 727 -12.19 15.44 -14.30
C TYR A 727 -13.45 16.17 -13.86
N ALA A 728 -13.91 15.94 -12.60
CA ALA A 728 -15.11 16.63 -12.08
C ALA A 728 -14.96 18.15 -12.11
N TYR A 729 -13.77 18.68 -11.76
CA TYR A 729 -13.49 20.11 -11.82
C TYR A 729 -13.64 20.67 -13.24
N TYR A 730 -13.01 20.01 -14.24
CA TYR A 730 -13.02 20.51 -15.61
C TYR A 730 -14.40 20.42 -16.26
N VAL A 731 -15.14 19.31 -16.07
CA VAL A 731 -16.51 19.20 -16.62
C VAL A 731 -17.47 20.15 -15.92
N SER A 732 -17.32 20.38 -14.61
CA SER A 732 -18.06 21.42 -13.87
C SER A 732 -17.85 22.83 -14.46
N ASN A 733 -16.69 23.06 -15.01
CA ASN A 733 -16.31 24.32 -15.65
C ASN A 733 -16.50 24.32 -17.17
N GLY A 734 -17.34 23.46 -17.73
CA GLY A 734 -17.77 23.47 -19.12
C GLY A 734 -16.73 22.96 -20.12
N TYR A 735 -15.88 22.02 -19.71
CA TYR A 735 -15.04 21.23 -20.59
C TYR A 735 -15.66 19.85 -20.83
N VAL A 736 -15.38 19.26 -21.96
CA VAL A 736 -15.46 17.82 -22.17
C VAL A 736 -14.10 17.21 -21.87
N VAL A 737 -14.06 16.07 -21.18
CA VAL A 737 -12.80 15.36 -20.95
C VAL A 737 -12.90 13.96 -21.56
N PHE A 738 -11.94 13.62 -22.43
CA PHE A 738 -11.86 12.32 -23.07
C PHE A 738 -10.65 11.54 -22.55
N VAL A 739 -10.88 10.26 -22.17
CA VAL A 739 -9.84 9.37 -21.64
C VAL A 739 -9.83 8.08 -22.47
N PRO A 740 -9.02 8.02 -23.55
CA PRO A 740 -8.90 6.85 -24.40
C PRO A 740 -8.09 5.73 -23.73
N ASP A 741 -8.45 4.48 -24.00
CA ASP A 741 -7.55 3.34 -23.82
C ASP A 741 -6.48 3.33 -24.91
N ILE A 742 -5.26 2.95 -24.50
CA ILE A 742 -4.12 2.81 -25.39
C ILE A 742 -3.65 1.37 -25.36
N VAL A 743 -3.42 0.80 -26.53
CA VAL A 743 -2.77 -0.50 -26.75
C VAL A 743 -1.46 -0.28 -27.47
N TYR A 744 -0.46 -1.04 -27.14
CA TYR A 744 0.89 -0.81 -27.65
C TYR A 744 1.40 -1.94 -28.51
N LYS A 745 2.21 -1.53 -29.48
CA LYS A 745 3.06 -2.41 -30.29
C LYS A 745 4.51 -2.24 -29.82
N THR A 746 5.15 -3.33 -29.45
CA THR A 746 6.57 -3.35 -29.08
C THR A 746 7.44 -2.71 -30.15
N GLY A 747 8.40 -1.89 -29.76
CA GLY A 747 9.27 -1.08 -30.62
C GLY A 747 8.71 0.31 -30.93
N HIS A 748 7.38 0.47 -30.94
CA HIS A 748 6.71 1.68 -31.44
C HIS A 748 5.70 2.27 -30.43
N PRO A 749 6.07 2.50 -29.16
CA PRO A 749 5.12 2.99 -28.16
C PRO A 749 4.56 4.39 -28.48
N GLY A 750 5.36 5.26 -29.06
CA GLY A 750 4.92 6.60 -29.47
C GLY A 750 3.89 6.56 -30.59
N GLU A 751 4.16 5.77 -31.65
CA GLU A 751 3.23 5.59 -32.77
C GLU A 751 1.94 4.90 -32.32
N SER A 752 2.02 3.94 -31.39
CA SER A 752 0.85 3.30 -30.78
C SER A 752 -0.03 4.31 -30.03
N ALA A 753 0.58 5.20 -29.26
CA ALA A 753 -0.14 6.29 -28.58
C ALA A 753 -0.79 7.25 -29.63
N PHE A 754 -0.07 7.61 -30.68
CA PHE A 754 -0.61 8.44 -31.77
C PHE A 754 -1.84 7.77 -32.42
N ASN A 755 -1.69 6.48 -32.79
CA ASN A 755 -2.77 5.70 -33.40
C ASN A 755 -4.05 5.70 -32.54
N CYS A 756 -3.92 5.43 -31.25
CA CYS A 756 -5.08 5.34 -30.35
C CYS A 756 -5.68 6.70 -30.00
N ILE A 757 -4.85 7.70 -29.65
CA ILE A 757 -5.30 8.98 -29.12
C ILE A 757 -5.87 9.87 -30.23
N CYS A 758 -5.16 9.98 -31.36
CA CYS A 758 -5.60 10.86 -32.45
C CYS A 758 -6.87 10.34 -33.12
N SER A 759 -6.93 9.05 -33.44
CA SER A 759 -8.14 8.43 -33.99
C SER A 759 -9.35 8.55 -33.05
N GLY A 760 -9.12 8.37 -31.74
CA GLY A 760 -10.16 8.54 -30.74
C GLY A 760 -10.64 9.97 -30.63
N SER A 761 -9.73 10.95 -30.68
CA SER A 761 -10.08 12.37 -30.60
C SER A 761 -10.91 12.81 -31.83
N GLU A 762 -10.54 12.35 -33.01
CA GLU A 762 -11.33 12.56 -34.24
C GLU A 762 -12.71 11.93 -34.14
N ALA A 763 -12.75 10.65 -33.72
CA ALA A 763 -14.00 9.91 -33.57
C ALA A 763 -14.96 10.59 -32.57
N MET A 764 -14.45 11.13 -31.45
CA MET A 764 -15.28 11.89 -30.51
C MET A 764 -15.89 13.15 -31.14
N CYS A 765 -15.12 13.92 -31.92
CA CYS A 765 -15.63 15.07 -32.64
C CYS A 765 -16.65 14.71 -33.72
N ASP A 766 -16.53 13.54 -34.33
CA ASP A 766 -17.47 13.05 -35.33
C ASP A 766 -18.77 12.52 -34.71
N GLN A 767 -18.68 11.81 -33.60
CA GLN A 767 -19.84 11.24 -32.88
C GLN A 767 -20.62 12.33 -32.11
N PHE A 768 -19.93 13.33 -31.55
CA PHE A 768 -20.51 14.33 -30.67
C PHE A 768 -20.26 15.73 -31.19
N LYS A 769 -21.25 16.32 -31.89
CA LYS A 769 -21.12 17.59 -32.57
C LYS A 769 -20.97 18.81 -31.63
N PHE A 770 -21.24 18.65 -30.38
CA PHE A 770 -20.97 19.65 -29.34
C PHE A 770 -19.47 19.81 -29.00
N ILE A 771 -18.60 18.87 -29.41
CA ILE A 771 -17.16 18.97 -29.21
C ILE A 771 -16.55 19.84 -30.33
N ASP A 772 -15.85 20.90 -29.91
CA ASP A 772 -15.17 21.77 -30.86
C ASP A 772 -13.81 21.21 -31.27
N ARG A 773 -13.72 20.76 -32.51
CA ARG A 773 -12.49 20.20 -33.10
C ARG A 773 -11.29 21.14 -33.05
N ASN A 774 -11.53 22.48 -33.07
CA ASN A 774 -10.48 23.50 -33.05
C ASN A 774 -10.05 23.91 -31.63
N ARG A 775 -10.66 23.32 -30.57
CA ARG A 775 -10.37 23.63 -29.17
C ARG A 775 -10.09 22.35 -28.38
N MET A 776 -9.13 21.56 -28.88
CA MET A 776 -8.68 20.35 -28.21
C MET A 776 -7.31 20.56 -27.60
N GLY A 777 -7.15 20.19 -26.30
CA GLY A 777 -5.87 20.15 -25.59
C GLY A 777 -5.56 18.74 -25.09
N ILE A 778 -4.30 18.46 -24.80
CA ILE A 778 -3.85 17.17 -24.25
C ILE A 778 -3.14 17.33 -22.92
N GLN A 779 -3.26 16.32 -22.04
CA GLN A 779 -2.55 16.30 -20.77
C GLN A 779 -2.18 14.87 -20.38
N GLY A 780 -0.96 14.70 -19.89
CA GLY A 780 -0.48 13.43 -19.34
C GLY A 780 0.68 13.62 -18.37
N GLN A 781 0.88 12.65 -17.47
CA GLN A 781 1.95 12.65 -16.48
C GLN A 781 2.82 11.41 -16.67
N SER A 782 4.15 11.55 -16.48
CA SER A 782 5.08 10.42 -16.53
C SER A 782 5.09 9.77 -17.92
N TRP A 783 4.61 8.53 -18.05
CA TRP A 783 4.42 7.89 -19.35
C TRP A 783 3.43 8.68 -20.25
N GLY A 784 2.35 9.19 -19.66
CA GLY A 784 1.45 10.11 -20.36
C GLY A 784 2.14 11.44 -20.77
N GLY A 785 3.07 11.94 -19.95
CA GLY A 785 3.88 13.11 -20.28
C GLY A 785 4.81 12.87 -21.47
N TYR A 786 5.41 11.68 -21.56
CA TYR A 786 6.14 11.22 -22.75
C TYR A 786 5.24 11.23 -23.99
N GLN A 787 4.04 10.66 -23.86
CA GLN A 787 3.09 10.59 -24.98
C GLN A 787 2.66 12.00 -25.45
N VAL A 788 2.40 12.94 -24.55
CA VAL A 788 2.15 14.36 -24.91
C VAL A 788 3.33 14.90 -25.72
N ALA A 789 4.56 14.74 -25.22
CA ALA A 789 5.77 15.22 -25.87
C ALA A 789 5.97 14.59 -27.26
N TYR A 790 5.66 13.30 -27.42
CA TYR A 790 5.73 12.59 -28.70
C TYR A 790 4.66 13.07 -29.68
N LEU A 791 3.40 13.14 -29.26
CA LEU A 791 2.26 13.52 -30.09
C LEU A 791 2.46 14.88 -30.76
N VAL A 792 2.91 15.90 -30.01
CA VAL A 792 3.12 17.26 -30.55
C VAL A 792 4.26 17.36 -31.56
N THR A 793 5.10 16.29 -31.72
CA THR A 793 6.08 16.17 -32.81
C THR A 793 5.48 15.54 -34.07
N ARG A 794 4.25 14.99 -33.98
CA ARG A 794 3.61 14.21 -35.07
C ARG A 794 2.34 14.87 -35.63
N THR A 795 1.67 15.73 -34.85
CA THR A 795 0.41 16.32 -35.26
C THR A 795 0.20 17.70 -34.65
N ASP A 796 -0.51 18.58 -35.38
CA ASP A 796 -0.98 19.89 -34.94
C ASP A 796 -2.47 19.86 -34.51
N MET A 797 -3.05 18.67 -34.31
CA MET A 797 -4.45 18.48 -33.93
C MET A 797 -4.79 19.18 -32.61
N PHE A 798 -3.85 19.29 -31.69
CA PHE A 798 -4.04 19.81 -30.34
C PHE A 798 -3.46 21.24 -30.24
N VAL A 799 -4.27 22.18 -29.76
CA VAL A 799 -3.86 23.61 -29.69
C VAL A 799 -2.98 23.90 -28.47
N CYS A 800 -2.93 23.02 -27.49
CA CYS A 800 -2.02 23.13 -26.34
C CYS A 800 -1.81 21.77 -25.67
N GLY A 801 -0.69 21.61 -24.94
CA GLY A 801 -0.36 20.37 -24.21
C GLY A 801 0.25 20.59 -22.83
N GLY A 802 -0.19 19.79 -21.86
CA GLY A 802 0.37 19.71 -20.51
C GLY A 802 1.19 18.43 -20.34
N ALA A 803 2.53 18.51 -20.33
CA ALA A 803 3.43 17.37 -20.22
C ALA A 803 4.05 17.32 -18.81
N GLY A 804 3.53 16.46 -17.94
CA GLY A 804 4.08 16.27 -16.59
C GLY A 804 5.16 15.22 -16.57
N ALA A 805 6.33 15.54 -16.01
CA ALA A 805 7.50 14.66 -15.87
C ALA A 805 7.78 13.80 -17.13
N PRO A 806 7.86 14.41 -18.35
CA PRO A 806 8.00 13.67 -19.58
C PRO A 806 9.35 12.99 -19.71
N VAL A 807 9.40 11.82 -20.36
CA VAL A 807 10.63 11.27 -20.94
C VAL A 807 10.83 11.97 -22.28
N GLY A 808 11.80 12.87 -22.37
CA GLY A 808 12.10 13.62 -23.59
C GLY A 808 13.07 12.90 -24.54
N ASN A 809 13.96 12.08 -23.98
CA ASN A 809 15.05 11.42 -24.71
C ASN A 809 15.28 10.01 -24.17
N MET A 810 14.80 9.00 -24.88
CA MET A 810 14.93 7.60 -24.45
C MET A 810 16.37 7.09 -24.51
N THR A 811 17.23 7.65 -25.41
CA THR A 811 18.64 7.26 -25.48
C THR A 811 19.40 7.61 -24.20
N SER A 812 19.22 8.83 -23.65
CA SER A 812 19.85 9.25 -22.40
C SER A 812 19.16 8.64 -21.16
N ALA A 813 17.86 8.37 -21.23
CA ALA A 813 17.09 7.77 -20.15
C ALA A 813 17.39 6.27 -19.96
N TYR A 814 17.73 5.54 -21.01
CA TYR A 814 18.03 4.10 -21.00
C TYR A 814 19.14 3.76 -20.01
N GLY A 815 20.29 4.41 -20.10
CA GLY A 815 21.40 4.22 -19.15
C GLY A 815 21.24 4.93 -17.80
N GLY A 816 20.08 5.51 -17.53
CA GLY A 816 19.81 6.29 -16.33
C GLY A 816 19.49 5.45 -15.10
N ILE A 817 19.44 6.11 -13.95
CA ILE A 817 19.04 5.53 -12.66
C ILE A 817 17.64 5.99 -12.29
N ARG A 818 16.78 5.05 -11.87
CA ARG A 818 15.54 5.33 -11.16
C ARG A 818 15.88 5.68 -9.70
N TRP A 819 16.11 6.94 -9.41
CA TRP A 819 16.63 7.40 -8.12
C TRP A 819 15.76 6.99 -6.91
N GLY A 820 14.45 6.84 -7.10
CA GLY A 820 13.52 6.33 -6.10
C GLY A 820 13.84 4.91 -5.62
N THR A 821 14.42 4.07 -6.47
CA THR A 821 14.82 2.68 -6.16
C THR A 821 16.32 2.47 -6.17
N GLY A 822 17.09 3.36 -6.81
CA GLY A 822 18.51 3.22 -7.04
C GLY A 822 18.89 2.27 -8.19
N ARG A 823 17.90 1.64 -8.84
CA ARG A 823 18.11 0.64 -9.90
C ARG A 823 18.28 1.27 -11.27
N SER A 824 18.96 0.56 -12.18
CA SER A 824 19.03 0.88 -13.60
C SER A 824 17.62 0.95 -14.22
N ARG A 825 17.47 1.76 -15.26
CA ARG A 825 16.25 1.85 -16.06
C ARG A 825 16.24 0.93 -17.27
N ILE A 826 17.33 0.25 -17.58
CA ILE A 826 17.49 -0.59 -18.78
C ILE A 826 16.30 -1.54 -18.97
N SER A 827 15.97 -2.38 -17.97
CA SER A 827 14.84 -3.31 -18.03
C SER A 827 13.50 -2.63 -18.34
N GLN A 828 13.28 -1.38 -17.88
CA GLN A 828 12.06 -0.64 -18.19
C GLN A 828 11.89 -0.39 -19.70
N TYR A 829 12.97 -0.20 -20.43
CA TYR A 829 12.95 0.05 -21.89
C TYR A 829 12.88 -1.24 -22.67
N GLU A 830 13.69 -2.23 -22.29
CA GLU A 830 13.75 -3.50 -22.98
C GLU A 830 12.48 -4.35 -22.78
N HIS A 831 12.01 -4.46 -21.54
CA HIS A 831 10.97 -5.42 -21.14
C HIS A 831 9.73 -4.79 -20.52
N GLY A 832 9.83 -3.55 -19.99
CA GLY A 832 8.78 -2.94 -19.21
C GLY A 832 7.92 -1.92 -19.97
N GLN A 833 7.45 -0.93 -19.20
CA GLN A 833 6.49 0.10 -19.64
C GLN A 833 6.88 0.84 -20.94
N SER A 834 8.16 1.03 -21.20
CA SER A 834 8.61 1.76 -22.39
C SER A 834 8.52 0.96 -23.68
N ARG A 835 8.37 -0.36 -23.61
CA ARG A 835 8.05 -1.26 -24.73
C ARG A 835 8.95 -1.13 -25.98
N ILE A 836 10.21 -0.70 -25.82
CA ILE A 836 11.15 -0.67 -26.96
C ILE A 836 11.51 -2.11 -27.39
N GLY A 837 11.68 -3.03 -26.46
CA GLY A 837 11.82 -4.45 -26.74
C GLY A 837 13.21 -4.89 -27.18
N CYS A 838 14.19 -3.98 -27.18
CA CYS A 838 15.57 -4.28 -27.56
C CYS A 838 16.56 -3.37 -26.83
N THR A 839 17.85 -3.72 -26.89
CA THR A 839 18.94 -2.88 -26.41
C THR A 839 19.28 -1.77 -27.43
N LEU A 840 20.04 -0.77 -26.99
CA LEU A 840 20.61 0.27 -27.89
C LEU A 840 21.56 -0.31 -28.94
N TRP A 841 22.13 -1.48 -28.71
CA TRP A 841 23.21 -2.08 -29.50
C TRP A 841 22.70 -3.21 -30.42
N ASP A 842 21.43 -3.62 -30.31
CA ASP A 842 20.82 -4.56 -31.23
C ASP A 842 20.65 -3.91 -32.61
N GLU A 843 20.60 -4.75 -33.67
CA GLU A 843 20.36 -4.28 -35.05
C GLU A 843 19.02 -3.51 -35.11
N GLY A 844 19.07 -2.24 -35.54
CA GLY A 844 17.90 -1.34 -35.56
C GLY A 844 17.50 -0.77 -34.19
N GLY A 845 18.17 -1.14 -33.10
CA GLY A 845 17.84 -0.71 -31.77
C GLY A 845 17.95 0.80 -31.59
N LEU A 846 19.08 1.38 -31.97
CA LEU A 846 19.31 2.83 -31.86
C LEU A 846 18.24 3.64 -32.60
N GLU A 847 17.83 3.21 -33.78
CA GLU A 847 16.79 3.84 -34.60
C GLU A 847 15.45 3.88 -33.87
N LEU A 848 15.06 2.79 -33.18
CA LEU A 848 13.83 2.74 -32.37
C LEU A 848 13.91 3.72 -31.19
N TYR A 849 15.07 3.83 -30.52
CA TYR A 849 15.25 4.79 -29.44
C TYR A 849 15.18 6.24 -29.93
N ILE A 850 15.73 6.55 -31.11
CA ILE A 850 15.64 7.88 -31.75
C ILE A 850 14.22 8.18 -32.18
N GLU A 851 13.52 7.23 -32.85
CA GLU A 851 12.13 7.36 -33.26
C GLU A 851 11.22 7.76 -32.09
N ASN A 852 11.43 7.11 -30.93
CA ASN A 852 10.61 7.30 -29.74
C ASN A 852 11.14 8.40 -28.78
N SER A 853 12.10 9.22 -29.22
CA SER A 853 12.66 10.34 -28.43
C SER A 853 12.21 11.69 -28.95
N PRO A 854 11.26 12.36 -28.30
CA PRO A 854 10.73 13.66 -28.75
C PRO A 854 11.76 14.74 -29.06
N VAL A 855 12.89 14.78 -28.33
CA VAL A 855 13.95 15.78 -28.51
C VAL A 855 14.54 15.79 -29.93
N PHE A 856 14.60 14.62 -30.61
CA PHE A 856 15.13 14.54 -31.98
C PHE A 856 14.15 15.05 -33.04
N HIS A 857 12.90 15.33 -32.65
CA HIS A 857 11.82 15.80 -33.50
C HIS A 857 11.23 17.14 -33.01
N ALA A 858 11.92 17.81 -32.10
CA ALA A 858 11.44 19.04 -31.46
C ALA A 858 11.26 20.23 -32.45
N ASP A 859 11.94 20.19 -33.60
CA ASP A 859 11.77 21.13 -34.70
C ASP A 859 10.35 21.11 -35.27
N LYS A 860 9.66 19.97 -35.22
CA LYS A 860 8.29 19.81 -35.75
C LYS A 860 7.20 20.29 -34.79
N VAL A 861 7.52 20.59 -33.53
CA VAL A 861 6.55 21.04 -32.55
C VAL A 861 6.05 22.44 -32.87
N ASN A 862 4.72 22.59 -33.00
CA ASN A 862 4.03 23.87 -33.12
C ASN A 862 3.08 24.13 -31.95
N THR A 863 2.67 23.09 -31.22
CA THR A 863 1.76 23.16 -30.10
C THR A 863 2.47 23.74 -28.85
N PRO A 864 1.96 24.79 -28.22
CA PRO A 864 2.46 25.30 -26.94
C PRO A 864 2.44 24.27 -25.83
N LEU A 865 3.54 24.15 -25.08
CA LEU A 865 3.68 23.13 -24.05
C LEU A 865 3.88 23.73 -22.65
N LEU A 866 3.09 23.25 -21.68
CA LEU A 866 3.34 23.44 -20.24
C LEU A 866 3.97 22.15 -19.68
N ILE A 867 5.24 22.22 -19.33
CA ILE A 867 6.00 21.10 -18.75
C ILE A 867 6.03 21.26 -17.23
N MET A 868 5.71 20.23 -16.47
CA MET A 868 5.95 20.16 -15.01
C MET A 868 6.98 19.07 -14.73
N HIS A 869 8.17 19.43 -14.22
CA HIS A 869 9.18 18.44 -13.86
C HIS A 869 10.02 18.91 -12.66
N ASN A 870 10.08 18.09 -11.63
CA ASN A 870 10.64 18.45 -10.34
C ASN A 870 12.08 17.93 -10.16
N ASP A 871 12.89 18.69 -9.43
CA ASP A 871 14.34 18.42 -9.24
C ASP A 871 14.66 17.20 -8.36
N ASN A 872 13.70 16.72 -7.57
CA ASN A 872 13.85 15.51 -6.75
C ASN A 872 13.02 14.34 -7.28
N ASP A 873 12.75 14.32 -8.58
CA ASP A 873 12.01 13.24 -9.21
C ASP A 873 12.80 11.92 -9.14
N GLY A 874 12.29 10.97 -8.38
CA GLY A 874 12.89 9.64 -8.20
C GLY A 874 12.45 8.61 -9.23
N ALA A 875 11.50 8.93 -10.11
CA ALA A 875 10.97 8.03 -11.13
C ALA A 875 11.51 8.35 -12.54
N VAL A 876 11.30 9.58 -13.01
CA VAL A 876 11.86 10.08 -14.26
C VAL A 876 12.90 11.15 -13.93
N PRO A 877 14.19 10.94 -14.28
CA PRO A 877 15.22 11.94 -14.01
C PRO A 877 14.82 13.30 -14.61
N TRP A 878 14.85 14.37 -13.82
CA TRP A 878 14.35 15.68 -14.24
C TRP A 878 15.10 16.28 -15.43
N TYR A 879 16.31 15.80 -15.72
CA TYR A 879 17.03 16.14 -16.95
C TYR A 879 16.26 15.80 -18.22
N GLN A 880 15.35 14.82 -18.19
CA GLN A 880 14.49 14.51 -19.33
C GLN A 880 13.58 15.68 -19.71
N GLY A 881 13.02 16.37 -18.71
CA GLY A 881 12.26 17.59 -18.93
C GLY A 881 13.13 18.77 -19.38
N ILE A 882 14.35 18.90 -18.81
CA ILE A 882 15.32 19.93 -19.22
C ILE A 882 15.72 19.76 -20.68
N GLU A 883 16.11 18.53 -21.12
CA GLU A 883 16.50 18.26 -22.50
C GLU A 883 15.38 18.65 -23.48
N LEU A 884 14.13 18.28 -23.20
CA LEU A 884 12.98 18.67 -24.00
C LEU A 884 12.76 20.19 -23.99
N PHE A 885 12.72 20.83 -22.81
CA PHE A 885 12.51 22.25 -22.67
C PHE A 885 13.59 23.07 -23.39
N MET A 886 14.88 22.71 -23.22
CA MET A 886 15.99 23.43 -23.84
C MET A 886 16.00 23.26 -25.36
N SER A 887 15.58 22.11 -25.89
CA SER A 887 15.40 21.90 -27.34
C SER A 887 14.32 22.83 -27.90
N LEU A 888 13.15 22.87 -27.26
CA LEU A 888 12.07 23.78 -27.64
C LEU A 888 12.49 25.26 -27.53
N ARG A 889 13.14 25.64 -26.43
CA ARG A 889 13.67 27.02 -26.22
C ARG A 889 14.67 27.40 -27.30
N ARG A 890 15.61 26.50 -27.66
CA ARG A 890 16.61 26.74 -28.73
C ARG A 890 15.94 27.01 -30.10
N LEU A 891 14.82 26.33 -30.33
CA LEU A 891 14.04 26.43 -31.58
C LEU A 891 13.01 27.58 -31.57
N GLY A 892 12.91 28.34 -30.47
CA GLY A 892 11.94 29.42 -30.33
C GLY A 892 10.49 28.95 -30.23
N LYS A 893 10.25 27.72 -29.78
CA LYS A 893 8.91 27.13 -29.60
C LYS A 893 8.30 27.58 -28.26
N PRO A 894 7.01 27.96 -28.20
CA PRO A 894 6.37 28.32 -26.93
C PRO A 894 6.35 27.18 -25.94
N ALA A 895 7.09 27.31 -24.85
CA ALA A 895 7.14 26.29 -23.78
C ALA A 895 7.40 26.93 -22.41
N TRP A 896 6.74 26.46 -21.40
CA TRP A 896 6.95 26.81 -19.97
C TRP A 896 7.31 25.57 -19.19
N MET A 897 8.24 25.68 -18.24
CA MET A 897 8.60 24.58 -17.36
C MET A 897 8.41 24.98 -15.90
N LEU A 898 7.49 24.32 -15.22
CA LEU A 898 7.23 24.45 -13.79
C LEU A 898 8.07 23.44 -13.01
N GLN A 899 9.00 23.95 -12.21
CA GLN A 899 9.82 23.13 -11.31
C GLN A 899 9.48 23.46 -9.86
N TYR A 900 8.85 22.55 -9.16
CA TYR A 900 8.59 22.66 -7.71
C TYR A 900 9.78 22.11 -6.93
N ASN A 901 10.56 22.99 -6.35
CA ASN A 901 11.82 22.62 -5.71
C ASN A 901 11.66 21.61 -4.57
N SER A 902 12.50 20.57 -4.59
CA SER A 902 12.50 19.46 -3.64
C SER A 902 11.20 18.65 -3.61
N GLU A 903 10.37 18.73 -4.65
CA GLU A 903 9.26 17.78 -4.87
C GLU A 903 9.72 16.59 -5.70
N GLY A 904 9.04 15.46 -5.50
CA GLY A 904 9.27 14.23 -6.24
C GLY A 904 8.49 14.16 -7.54
N HIS A 905 8.29 12.94 -8.02
CA HIS A 905 7.57 12.65 -9.27
C HIS A 905 6.14 13.21 -9.30
N ASN A 906 5.44 13.14 -8.20
CA ASN A 906 4.16 13.80 -7.96
C ASN A 906 4.30 14.78 -6.81
N LEU A 907 3.57 15.89 -6.86
CA LEU A 907 3.56 16.87 -5.78
C LEU A 907 2.99 16.26 -4.49
N THR A 908 3.65 16.51 -3.39
CA THR A 908 3.26 16.03 -2.06
C THR A 908 2.83 17.16 -1.14
N ARG A 909 3.38 18.35 -1.35
CA ARG A 909 3.05 19.53 -0.54
C ARG A 909 1.81 20.19 -1.08
N ARG A 910 0.76 20.28 -0.27
CA ARG A 910 -0.55 20.83 -0.65
C ARG A 910 -0.46 22.19 -1.33
N LYS A 911 0.40 23.09 -0.83
CA LYS A 911 0.61 24.42 -1.43
C LYS A 911 1.07 24.36 -2.90
N ASN A 912 1.98 23.45 -3.22
CA ASN A 912 2.49 23.25 -4.57
C ASN A 912 1.41 22.63 -5.48
N SER A 913 0.64 21.69 -4.94
CA SER A 913 -0.50 21.09 -5.65
C SER A 913 -1.58 22.12 -5.98
N ARG A 914 -1.87 23.06 -5.06
CA ARG A 914 -2.81 24.17 -5.34
C ARG A 914 -2.29 25.10 -6.41
N ASP A 915 -1.00 25.46 -6.36
CA ASP A 915 -0.37 26.31 -7.38
C ASP A 915 -0.42 25.64 -8.76
N LEU A 916 -0.07 24.35 -8.86
CA LEU A 916 -0.15 23.63 -10.13
C LEU A 916 -1.59 23.57 -10.67
N THR A 917 -2.59 23.36 -9.79
CA THR A 917 -3.99 23.32 -10.20
C THR A 917 -4.43 24.62 -10.85
N ILE A 918 -4.07 25.77 -10.24
CA ILE A 918 -4.38 27.12 -10.77
C ILE A 918 -3.68 27.33 -12.13
N ARG A 919 -2.41 26.99 -12.24
CA ARG A 919 -1.65 27.21 -13.51
C ARG A 919 -2.14 26.31 -14.63
N LEU A 920 -2.50 25.04 -14.35
CA LEU A 920 -3.10 24.15 -15.35
C LEU A 920 -4.44 24.70 -15.84
N GLU A 921 -5.30 25.17 -14.93
CA GLU A 921 -6.56 25.80 -15.32
C GLU A 921 -6.34 27.04 -16.17
N GLN A 922 -5.47 27.98 -15.74
CA GLN A 922 -5.18 29.21 -16.48
C GLN A 922 -4.61 28.93 -17.88
N PHE A 923 -3.71 27.92 -17.98
CA PHE A 923 -3.13 27.50 -19.25
C PHE A 923 -4.21 26.99 -20.22
N PHE A 924 -5.06 26.06 -19.76
CA PHE A 924 -6.12 25.52 -20.60
C PHE A 924 -7.21 26.55 -20.89
N ASN A 925 -7.59 27.44 -19.94
CA ASN A 925 -8.54 28.49 -20.17
C ASN A 925 -8.04 29.49 -21.24
N HIS A 926 -6.73 29.82 -21.23
CA HIS A 926 -6.15 30.72 -22.25
C HIS A 926 -6.28 30.10 -23.64
N TYR A 927 -5.78 28.87 -23.85
CA TYR A 927 -5.74 28.26 -25.18
C TYR A 927 -7.08 27.70 -25.65
N LEU A 928 -7.92 27.19 -24.76
CA LEU A 928 -9.14 26.48 -25.15
C LEU A 928 -10.41 27.33 -25.02
N LYS A 929 -10.39 28.38 -24.21
CA LYS A 929 -11.53 29.29 -24.01
C LYS A 929 -11.26 30.72 -24.40
N GLY A 930 -10.05 31.05 -24.85
CA GLY A 930 -9.66 32.40 -25.21
C GLY A 930 -9.59 33.38 -24.03
N ALA A 931 -9.37 32.85 -22.80
CA ALA A 931 -9.16 33.73 -21.66
C ALA A 931 -7.84 34.52 -21.80
N PRO A 932 -7.74 35.74 -21.23
CA PRO A 932 -6.47 36.47 -21.19
C PRO A 932 -5.35 35.62 -20.60
N ALA A 933 -4.12 35.82 -21.11
CA ALA A 933 -2.98 35.06 -20.58
C ALA A 933 -2.64 35.53 -19.17
N PRO A 934 -2.31 34.63 -18.24
CA PRO A 934 -1.83 35.03 -16.92
C PRO A 934 -0.40 35.59 -16.99
N MET A 935 -0.05 36.50 -16.08
CA MET A 935 1.24 37.21 -16.10
C MET A 935 2.43 36.27 -16.05
N TRP A 936 2.32 35.08 -15.35
CA TRP A 936 3.40 34.08 -15.31
C TRP A 936 3.72 33.45 -16.69
N MET A 937 2.84 33.55 -17.66
CA MET A 937 3.09 33.11 -19.05
C MET A 937 3.74 34.18 -19.91
N LEU A 938 3.59 35.46 -19.54
CA LEU A 938 4.01 36.60 -20.34
C LEU A 938 5.32 37.22 -19.85
N GLU A 939 5.56 37.17 -18.54
CA GLU A 939 6.67 37.89 -17.92
C GLU A 939 7.52 36.95 -17.07
N GLU A 940 8.82 37.24 -17.00
CA GLU A 940 9.72 36.57 -16.08
C GLU A 940 9.42 36.99 -14.63
N ILE A 941 9.20 35.99 -13.76
CA ILE A 941 9.11 36.22 -12.32
C ILE A 941 10.53 36.22 -11.72
N PRO A 942 11.07 37.37 -11.27
CA PRO A 942 12.41 37.43 -10.71
C PRO A 942 12.58 36.53 -9.49
N GLN A 943 13.75 35.92 -9.37
CA GLN A 943 14.04 35.01 -8.23
C GLN A 943 13.89 35.70 -6.86
N SER A 944 14.08 37.02 -6.78
CA SER A 944 13.85 37.83 -5.57
C SER A 944 12.39 37.89 -5.12
N ARG A 945 11.44 37.61 -6.02
CA ARG A 945 10.00 37.57 -5.73
C ARG A 945 9.45 36.16 -5.53
N LYS A 946 10.30 35.14 -5.63
CA LYS A 946 9.91 33.74 -5.48
C LYS A 946 9.24 33.50 -4.13
N GLY A 947 8.02 32.91 -4.16
CA GLY A 947 7.20 32.63 -2.99
C GLY A 947 6.37 33.83 -2.46
N ASN A 948 6.54 35.03 -3.02
CA ASN A 948 5.80 36.23 -2.64
C ASN A 948 4.92 36.78 -3.78
N TYR A 949 5.26 36.48 -5.03
CA TYR A 949 4.49 36.81 -6.20
C TYR A 949 4.35 35.61 -7.12
N PHE A 950 3.15 35.31 -7.59
CA PHE A 950 2.82 34.11 -8.34
C PHE A 950 2.45 34.37 -9.80
N GLY A 951 2.11 35.61 -10.15
CA GLY A 951 1.74 36.01 -11.49
C GLY A 951 0.41 35.40 -11.98
N TYR A 952 -0.53 35.15 -11.08
CA TYR A 952 -1.85 34.60 -11.45
C TYR A 952 -2.77 35.61 -12.12
N GLU A 953 -2.45 36.89 -12.00
CA GLU A 953 -3.21 37.99 -12.59
C GLU A 953 -3.29 37.76 -14.09
N LEU A 954 -4.47 37.97 -14.67
CA LEU A 954 -4.69 37.90 -16.11
C LEU A 954 -4.25 39.22 -16.75
N SER A 955 -3.70 39.15 -17.97
CA SER A 955 -3.41 40.34 -18.76
C SER A 955 -4.71 41.11 -19.07
N GLU A 956 -4.58 42.42 -19.24
CA GLU A 956 -5.69 43.29 -19.62
C GLU A 956 -6.23 42.95 -21.01
#